data_db5944f9ee8c82f87777ddb3950668d2
#
_entry.id   db5944f9ee8c82f87777ddb3950668d2
#
_cell.length_a   1.000
_cell.length_b   1.000
_cell.length_c   1.000
_cell.angle_alpha   90.00
_cell.angle_beta   90.00
_cell.angle_gamma   90.00
#
_symmetry.space_group_name_H-M   'P 1'
#
loop_
_entity.id
_entity.type
_entity.pdbx_description
1 polymer ?
#
loop_
_entity_poly.entity_id
_entity_poly.type
_entity_poly.pdbx_seq_one_letter_code
_entity_poly.pdbx_strand_id
1 'polypeptide(L)'
;MQQIPIYRFILLAILSMSISIVNAQKKVLDHSVYDGWRSLTNTKISDDGRISTSLISPQEGDTTLIIRNNTNERSISIDRITRYVLSPDGKYTVGILKAPFAERRQARIDKKKAEDAPKDSLVIVDNSTFTIEKIADVKALKTPREVDKHIAYTITFPKDTTNKSKIKQKDLLVVRNLDNGREDTIRNTQLSIFNRYGNSLAATIVPDKKDSTDTHRVVFMDLKYNEIKNISTDSLEYKSLAFDEEGKQLVYIATGDTSKVDQKSFDIRYYKVGADSAIVIAGKSVKGLPDGWIFTEQASPSFSKSGDRIIVGSAPRQAPKDTTIVDFEMATLDIWSWHDPIVSPQQLVELRRELNRTYTGVINPNKPGNYKLIADKEKPYCLISDQSDGRYALLYSNLPYLIESQWDISAKYDVWIYDLQDDKLTELAKGLKGRPMLSAAGNYTTWWDGEDREWYVYNNATGAINNITKDIKVNFWNEKNDTPSLPGSYGIAAWSENDKYIYLNDAFDIWRIDPMSKEAPVNITQGAGRQDSITFRYINTDSDKRFIEPKDILLLSAFDNVSKEKGYYSLKQKGRKPLEKLIVDKYNFAGLVKAKNADSYLYQKSNFNTSPDLYFTKNNWKSSVRFTDINPQMKDYNWGSAEMFEWTSYAGVPLQGIVYKPEDFDSSKKYPVMIYFYEQHSDNLYNYFAPAPSRSTINIPFFVSRGYIVFTPDIHYTVGHPGKDAYDAVVAGAEALAENAWVDKDNMAIQGQSWGGYQVAHLVTRTDMFKAAGAGAPVSNMTSAYGGIRWESGRSRQFQYEQTQSRIGATMMDSLDLYIENSPIFFVEDVNTPLLIMHNDNDGAVPWYQGIEYFMALRRLQKPVWMLQYNKEAHNLLHRRNAKDLSIRLQQFFDHYLKGEPAPSWMKNGLPATEKGKSWGYEIE
;
A
#
# COMPACT_ATOMS: atom_id res chain seq x y z
N MET A 1 74.13 -11.65 45.18
CA MET A 1 73.00 -10.79 45.14
C MET A 1 72.98 -10.03 43.81
N GLN A 2 72.32 -10.57 42.84
CA GLN A 2 72.20 -9.93 41.49
C GLN A 2 70.93 -9.05 41.45
N GLN A 3 71.12 -7.78 41.18
CA GLN A 3 70.09 -6.82 40.89
C GLN A 3 69.45 -7.13 39.53
N ILE A 4 68.23 -7.52 39.52
CA ILE A 4 67.42 -7.64 38.32
C ILE A 4 66.97 -6.23 37.95
N PRO A 5 67.17 -5.74 36.73
CA PRO A 5 66.91 -4.36 36.41
C PRO A 5 65.43 -4.07 36.25
N ILE A 6 64.92 -3.16 37.04
CA ILE A 6 63.56 -2.57 37.04
C ILE A 6 63.07 -2.08 35.67
N TYR A 7 64.04 -1.86 34.74
CA TYR A 7 63.69 -1.43 33.34
C TYR A 7 62.89 -2.41 32.49
N ARG A 8 62.94 -3.73 32.80
CA ARG A 8 62.11 -4.70 32.05
C ARG A 8 60.68 -4.68 32.44
N PHE A 9 60.32 -4.31 33.66
CA PHE A 9 58.92 -4.17 34.11
C PHE A 9 58.28 -2.86 33.61
N ILE A 10 59.06 -1.79 33.47
CA ILE A 10 58.59 -0.52 32.92
C ILE A 10 58.34 -0.63 31.42
N LEU A 11 59.17 -1.38 30.67
CA LEU A 11 58.93 -1.61 29.23
C LEU A 11 57.69 -2.52 28.96
N LEU A 12 57.43 -3.51 29.81
CA LEU A 12 56.22 -4.33 29.70
C LEU A 12 54.95 -3.56 30.14
N ALA A 13 55.06 -2.67 31.13
CA ALA A 13 53.95 -1.80 31.51
C ALA A 13 53.62 -0.72 30.45
N ILE A 14 54.66 -0.19 29.78
CA ILE A 14 54.49 0.75 28.67
C ILE A 14 54.00 0.03 27.39
N LEU A 15 54.40 -1.23 27.16
CA LEU A 15 53.82 -2.03 26.05
C LEU A 15 52.37 -2.50 26.33
N SER A 16 52.00 -2.66 27.59
CA SER A 16 50.60 -2.98 27.95
C SER A 16 49.66 -1.76 28.01
N MET A 17 50.21 -0.53 28.10
CA MET A 17 49.42 0.70 28.02
C MET A 17 49.26 1.25 26.60
N SER A 18 49.97 0.69 25.63
CA SER A 18 49.81 1.05 24.19
C SER A 18 49.00 0.05 23.40
N ILE A 19 48.17 -0.79 24.04
CA ILE A 19 46.97 -1.32 23.42
C ILE A 19 45.98 -0.16 23.46
N SER A 20 46.25 0.89 22.71
CA SER A 20 45.22 1.75 22.17
C SER A 20 44.21 0.81 21.55
N ILE A 21 43.04 0.78 22.10
CA ILE A 21 41.86 0.25 21.37
C ILE A 21 41.82 1.09 20.08
N VAL A 22 42.51 0.61 19.04
CA VAL A 22 42.19 1.06 17.68
C VAL A 22 40.78 0.62 17.48
N ASN A 23 39.83 1.46 17.91
CA ASN A 23 38.49 1.36 17.40
C ASN A 23 38.63 1.44 15.89
N ALA A 24 38.58 0.29 15.22
CA ALA A 24 38.60 0.27 13.76
C ALA A 24 37.52 1.22 13.30
N GLN A 25 37.91 2.29 12.60
CA GLN A 25 36.96 3.27 12.11
C GLN A 25 35.85 2.53 11.31
N LYS A 26 34.61 2.68 11.73
CA LYS A 26 33.47 2.05 11.06
C LYS A 26 33.42 2.48 9.59
N LYS A 27 32.95 1.60 8.73
CA LYS A 27 32.83 1.87 7.30
C LYS A 27 31.77 2.93 7.06
N VAL A 28 31.95 3.76 6.04
CA VAL A 28 30.88 4.60 5.51
C VAL A 28 30.02 3.77 4.57
N LEU A 29 28.72 4.10 4.51
CA LEU A 29 27.81 3.49 3.53
C LEU A 29 28.20 3.92 2.12
N ASP A 30 28.24 2.97 1.20
CA ASP A 30 28.41 3.19 -0.23
C ASP A 30 27.28 2.51 -1.04
N HIS A 31 27.28 2.70 -2.36
CA HIS A 31 26.22 2.19 -3.22
C HIS A 31 26.18 0.66 -3.36
N SER A 32 27.23 -0.06 -2.93
CA SER A 32 27.32 -1.52 -3.01
C SER A 32 26.46 -2.24 -1.95
N VAL A 33 26.11 -1.55 -0.86
CA VAL A 33 25.42 -2.16 0.28
C VAL A 33 23.94 -2.46 0.01
N TYR A 34 23.33 -1.78 -0.98
CA TYR A 34 21.89 -1.76 -1.18
C TYR A 34 21.27 -3.15 -1.43
N ASP A 35 21.93 -3.98 -2.25
CA ASP A 35 21.36 -5.26 -2.68
C ASP A 35 21.22 -6.26 -1.54
N GLY A 36 22.19 -6.27 -0.62
CA GLY A 36 22.22 -7.14 0.53
C GLY A 36 21.39 -6.66 1.73
N TRP A 37 20.88 -5.42 1.70
CA TRP A 37 20.09 -4.90 2.82
C TRP A 37 18.74 -5.54 2.90
N ARG A 38 18.33 -6.04 4.08
CA ARG A 38 17.20 -6.94 4.26
C ARG A 38 16.02 -6.26 4.92
N SER A 39 14.82 -6.79 4.64
CA SER A 39 13.54 -6.41 5.25
C SER A 39 12.75 -7.64 5.67
N LEU A 40 11.85 -7.46 6.65
CA LEU A 40 10.88 -8.46 7.10
C LEU A 40 9.56 -8.28 6.39
N THR A 41 9.01 -9.37 5.88
CA THR A 41 7.71 -9.38 5.21
C THR A 41 6.92 -10.64 5.53
N ASN A 42 5.60 -10.59 5.31
CA ASN A 42 4.70 -11.77 5.39
C ASN A 42 4.85 -12.56 6.70
N THR A 43 4.81 -11.87 7.84
CA THR A 43 4.87 -12.47 9.17
C THR A 43 3.55 -13.16 9.52
N LYS A 44 3.61 -14.38 10.07
CA LYS A 44 2.45 -15.16 10.52
C LYS A 44 2.71 -15.85 11.85
N ILE A 45 1.62 -16.13 12.56
CA ILE A 45 1.62 -16.93 13.80
C ILE A 45 0.48 -17.95 13.71
N SER A 46 0.69 -19.16 14.21
CA SER A 46 -0.37 -20.17 14.32
C SER A 46 -1.46 -19.74 15.31
N ASP A 47 -2.67 -20.29 15.16
CA ASP A 47 -3.82 -19.91 16.00
C ASP A 47 -3.57 -20.11 17.49
N ASP A 48 -2.79 -21.10 17.85
CA ASP A 48 -2.38 -21.42 19.22
C ASP A 48 -1.10 -20.67 19.68
N GLY A 49 -0.50 -19.87 18.82
CA GLY A 49 0.70 -19.08 19.11
C GLY A 49 2.01 -19.88 19.16
N ARG A 50 2.00 -21.18 18.87
CA ARG A 50 3.20 -22.03 19.02
C ARG A 50 4.21 -21.86 17.89
N ILE A 51 3.76 -21.58 16.67
CA ILE A 51 4.63 -21.45 15.49
C ILE A 51 4.58 -20.03 14.96
N SER A 52 5.74 -19.45 14.76
CA SER A 52 5.93 -18.15 14.11
C SER A 52 6.74 -18.28 12.83
N THR A 53 6.37 -17.53 11.81
CA THR A 53 7.05 -17.54 10.51
C THR A 53 7.19 -16.13 9.96
N SER A 54 8.28 -15.87 9.22
CA SER A 54 8.47 -14.61 8.50
C SER A 54 9.42 -14.79 7.31
N LEU A 55 9.27 -13.97 6.27
CA LEU A 55 10.23 -13.86 5.18
C LEU A 55 11.24 -12.75 5.47
N ILE A 56 12.51 -13.05 5.29
CA ILE A 56 13.61 -12.09 5.24
C ILE A 56 14.00 -11.93 3.78
N SER A 57 13.86 -10.70 3.27
CA SER A 57 14.08 -10.41 1.85
C SER A 57 15.20 -9.39 1.68
N PRO A 58 16.31 -9.73 0.99
CA PRO A 58 17.25 -8.72 0.52
C PRO A 58 16.58 -7.86 -0.55
N GLN A 59 17.10 -6.67 -0.82
CA GLN A 59 16.56 -5.80 -1.87
C GLN A 59 16.76 -6.40 -3.28
N GLU A 60 17.83 -7.18 -3.47
CA GLU A 60 18.06 -7.97 -4.68
C GLU A 60 18.74 -9.30 -4.30
N GLY A 61 18.12 -10.44 -4.62
CA GLY A 61 18.64 -11.75 -4.25
C GLY A 61 17.57 -12.76 -3.89
N ASP A 62 17.97 -13.77 -3.13
CA ASP A 62 17.08 -14.83 -2.66
C ASP A 62 16.54 -14.50 -1.25
N THR A 63 15.24 -14.72 -1.07
CA THR A 63 14.56 -14.56 0.22
C THR A 63 14.80 -15.75 1.12
N THR A 64 14.69 -15.58 2.44
CA THR A 64 14.79 -16.65 3.42
C THR A 64 13.51 -16.73 4.25
N LEU A 65 12.88 -17.89 4.36
CA LEU A 65 11.80 -18.14 5.30
C LEU A 65 12.40 -18.60 6.62
N ILE A 66 12.01 -17.95 7.71
CA ILE A 66 12.30 -18.40 9.07
C ILE A 66 11.02 -19.00 9.65
N ILE A 67 11.16 -20.18 10.27
CA ILE A 67 10.12 -20.86 11.03
C ILE A 67 10.66 -21.09 12.44
N ARG A 68 9.91 -20.64 13.47
CA ARG A 68 10.28 -20.80 14.88
C ARG A 68 9.16 -21.46 15.67
N ASN A 69 9.52 -22.41 16.50
CA ASN A 69 8.65 -22.93 17.55
C ASN A 69 8.84 -22.06 18.82
N ASN A 70 7.81 -21.31 19.19
CA ASN A 70 7.84 -20.36 20.31
C ASN A 70 7.83 -21.04 21.70
N THR A 71 7.60 -22.37 21.78
CA THR A 71 7.56 -23.10 23.05
C THR A 71 8.97 -23.55 23.46
N ASN A 72 9.74 -24.10 22.50
CA ASN A 72 11.09 -24.62 22.74
C ASN A 72 12.21 -23.79 22.11
N GLU A 73 11.84 -22.67 21.49
CA GLU A 73 12.74 -21.68 20.87
C GLU A 73 13.55 -22.21 19.65
N ARG A 74 13.33 -23.44 19.22
CA ARG A 74 14.00 -23.99 18.02
C ARG A 74 13.51 -23.25 16.77
N SER A 75 14.43 -23.05 15.83
CA SER A 75 14.10 -22.42 14.55
C SER A 75 14.87 -23.05 13.40
N ILE A 76 14.32 -22.98 12.21
CA ILE A 76 14.97 -23.31 10.95
C ILE A 76 14.84 -22.15 9.96
N SER A 77 15.78 -22.10 9.01
CA SER A 77 15.78 -21.15 7.90
C SER A 77 15.79 -21.90 6.58
N ILE A 78 14.97 -21.48 5.64
CA ILE A 78 14.87 -22.07 4.30
C ILE A 78 15.01 -20.96 3.27
N ASP A 79 16.10 -21.00 2.51
CA ASP A 79 16.38 -20.00 1.49
C ASP A 79 15.48 -20.16 0.26
N ARG A 80 15.33 -19.06 -0.48
CA ARG A 80 14.62 -18.98 -1.77
C ARG A 80 13.10 -19.16 -1.72
N ILE A 81 12.50 -19.11 -0.53
CA ILE A 81 11.04 -19.11 -0.39
C ILE A 81 10.51 -17.70 -0.63
N THR A 82 9.61 -17.54 -1.59
CA THR A 82 9.01 -16.24 -1.93
C THR A 82 7.54 -16.11 -1.54
N ARG A 83 6.87 -17.24 -1.41
CA ARG A 83 5.47 -17.34 -0.98
C ARG A 83 5.30 -18.60 -0.13
N TYR A 84 4.61 -18.45 0.98
CA TYR A 84 4.31 -19.59 1.86
C TYR A 84 2.95 -19.44 2.54
N VAL A 85 2.46 -20.55 3.10
CA VAL A 85 1.29 -20.65 3.96
C VAL A 85 1.69 -21.40 5.22
N LEU A 86 1.25 -20.89 6.37
CA LEU A 86 1.30 -21.60 7.66
C LEU A 86 -0.10 -22.14 7.93
N SER A 87 -0.23 -23.42 8.27
CA SER A 87 -1.52 -23.98 8.69
C SER A 87 -1.98 -23.33 10.01
N PRO A 88 -3.28 -23.07 10.21
CA PRO A 88 -3.81 -22.46 11.44
C PRO A 88 -3.40 -23.20 12.72
N ASP A 89 -3.37 -24.53 12.69
CA ASP A 89 -2.93 -25.37 13.80
C ASP A 89 -1.40 -25.38 14.03
N GLY A 90 -0.64 -24.72 13.14
CA GLY A 90 0.81 -24.63 13.22
C GLY A 90 1.56 -25.90 12.78
N LYS A 91 0.86 -26.95 12.32
CA LYS A 91 1.50 -28.24 12.00
C LYS A 91 2.37 -28.18 10.75
N TYR A 92 1.91 -27.51 9.71
CA TYR A 92 2.60 -27.43 8.42
C TYR A 92 2.92 -26.01 7.99
N THR A 93 4.08 -25.88 7.35
CA THR A 93 4.42 -24.69 6.53
C THR A 93 4.70 -25.17 5.12
N VAL A 94 4.00 -24.59 4.14
CA VAL A 94 4.12 -24.96 2.73
C VAL A 94 4.52 -23.75 1.91
N GLY A 95 5.55 -23.84 1.07
CA GLY A 95 6.06 -22.70 0.32
C GLY A 95 6.60 -23.03 -1.07
N ILE A 96 6.65 -22.01 -1.93
CA ILE A 96 7.30 -22.10 -3.23
C ILE A 96 8.78 -21.72 -3.09
N LEU A 97 9.62 -22.68 -3.40
CA LEU A 97 11.07 -22.55 -3.46
C LEU A 97 11.48 -22.15 -4.88
N LYS A 98 11.94 -20.94 -5.05
CA LYS A 98 12.43 -20.42 -6.35
C LYS A 98 13.73 -21.10 -6.75
N ALA A 99 13.96 -21.21 -8.05
CA ALA A 99 15.31 -21.48 -8.56
C ALA A 99 16.28 -20.39 -8.05
N PRO A 100 17.60 -20.68 -7.88
CA PRO A 100 18.57 -19.72 -7.39
C PRO A 100 18.55 -18.40 -8.19
N PHE A 101 18.71 -17.28 -7.48
CA PHE A 101 18.72 -15.95 -8.13
C PHE A 101 19.76 -15.85 -9.24
N ALA A 102 20.96 -16.40 -9.03
CA ALA A 102 22.02 -16.40 -10.04
C ALA A 102 21.59 -17.11 -11.33
N GLU A 103 20.96 -18.29 -11.21
CA GLU A 103 20.47 -19.05 -12.37
C GLU A 103 19.34 -18.31 -13.10
N ARG A 104 18.40 -17.74 -12.36
CA ARG A 104 17.30 -16.93 -12.92
C ARG A 104 17.84 -15.68 -13.64
N ARG A 105 18.87 -15.02 -13.07
CA ARG A 105 19.55 -13.88 -13.69
C ARG A 105 20.27 -14.31 -14.97
N GLN A 106 21.02 -15.42 -14.93
CA GLN A 106 21.71 -15.93 -16.12
C GLN A 106 20.74 -16.30 -17.24
N ALA A 107 19.64 -16.97 -16.91
CA ALA A 107 18.60 -17.30 -17.90
C ALA A 107 18.01 -16.04 -18.60
N ARG A 108 17.90 -14.90 -17.87
CA ARG A 108 17.49 -13.63 -18.47
C ARG A 108 18.57 -13.02 -19.38
N ILE A 109 19.84 -13.14 -19.00
CA ILE A 109 21.00 -12.72 -19.82
C ILE A 109 21.00 -13.52 -21.13
N ASP A 110 20.83 -14.84 -21.02
CA ASP A 110 20.78 -15.77 -22.15
C ASP A 110 19.48 -15.67 -22.97
N LYS A 111 18.53 -14.81 -22.57
CA LYS A 111 17.21 -14.64 -23.18
C LYS A 111 16.45 -15.96 -23.36
N LYS A 112 16.59 -16.89 -22.38
CA LYS A 112 15.88 -18.18 -22.41
C LYS A 112 14.37 -17.98 -22.46
N LYS A 113 13.67 -18.83 -23.20
CA LYS A 113 12.21 -18.86 -23.21
C LYS A 113 11.68 -19.31 -21.85
N ALA A 114 10.44 -18.96 -21.51
CA ALA A 114 9.83 -19.31 -20.21
C ALA A 114 9.83 -20.85 -19.96
N GLU A 115 9.71 -21.65 -20.99
CA GLU A 115 9.75 -23.13 -20.94
C GLU A 115 11.14 -23.70 -20.62
N ASP A 116 12.22 -22.96 -20.95
CA ASP A 116 13.61 -23.34 -20.74
C ASP A 116 14.24 -22.63 -19.52
N ALA A 117 13.44 -21.77 -18.84
CA ALA A 117 13.88 -21.09 -17.62
C ALA A 117 13.98 -22.08 -16.45
N PRO A 118 14.85 -21.80 -15.45
CA PRO A 118 14.93 -22.59 -14.23
C PRO A 118 13.58 -22.69 -13.54
N LYS A 119 13.21 -23.91 -13.10
CA LYS A 119 11.90 -24.23 -12.53
C LYS A 119 11.90 -24.13 -11.02
N ASP A 120 10.75 -23.80 -10.48
CA ASP A 120 10.51 -23.73 -9.04
C ASP A 120 10.19 -25.11 -8.44
N SER A 121 10.27 -25.22 -7.13
CA SER A 121 9.88 -26.40 -6.37
C SER A 121 8.85 -26.04 -5.30
N LEU A 122 8.13 -27.03 -4.79
CA LEU A 122 7.34 -26.92 -3.58
C LEU A 122 8.14 -27.44 -2.39
N VAL A 123 8.03 -26.78 -1.24
CA VAL A 123 8.57 -27.23 0.03
C VAL A 123 7.43 -27.40 1.02
N ILE A 124 7.40 -28.56 1.68
CA ILE A 124 6.48 -28.88 2.77
C ILE A 124 7.34 -29.11 4.02
N VAL A 125 7.03 -28.40 5.10
CA VAL A 125 7.72 -28.52 6.38
C VAL A 125 6.73 -29.02 7.43
N ASP A 126 7.05 -30.10 8.09
CA ASP A 126 6.43 -30.50 9.36
C ASP A 126 7.07 -29.65 10.48
N ASN A 127 6.33 -28.72 11.03
CA ASN A 127 6.84 -27.76 12.02
C ASN A 127 7.11 -28.37 13.40
N SER A 128 6.63 -29.61 13.66
CA SER A 128 6.88 -30.31 14.93
C SER A 128 8.28 -30.91 14.97
N THR A 129 8.72 -31.49 13.84
CA THR A 129 10.00 -32.16 13.66
C THR A 129 11.03 -31.29 12.92
N PHE A 130 10.57 -30.30 12.15
CA PHE A 130 11.30 -29.53 11.14
C PHE A 130 11.81 -30.41 9.98
N THR A 131 11.11 -31.49 9.70
CA THR A 131 11.37 -32.27 8.50
C THR A 131 10.91 -31.54 7.26
N ILE A 132 11.76 -31.53 6.23
CA ILE A 132 11.53 -30.81 4.98
C ILE A 132 11.36 -31.83 3.84
N GLU A 133 10.23 -31.76 3.15
CA GLU A 133 9.99 -32.44 1.89
C GLU A 133 10.04 -31.46 0.74
N LYS A 134 10.65 -31.88 -0.39
CA LYS A 134 10.77 -31.03 -1.58
C LYS A 134 10.23 -31.74 -2.81
N ILE A 135 9.33 -31.08 -3.55
CA ILE A 135 8.73 -31.56 -4.79
C ILE A 135 9.20 -30.63 -5.94
N ALA A 136 9.85 -31.22 -6.95
CA ALA A 136 10.42 -30.45 -8.06
C ALA A 136 9.38 -30.05 -9.11
N ASP A 137 9.74 -29.08 -9.96
CA ASP A 137 9.00 -28.66 -11.16
C ASP A 137 7.57 -28.16 -10.91
N VAL A 138 7.33 -27.55 -9.74
CA VAL A 138 6.04 -26.98 -9.36
C VAL A 138 5.89 -25.57 -9.92
N LYS A 139 4.80 -25.35 -10.66
CA LYS A 139 4.46 -24.05 -11.29
C LYS A 139 3.65 -23.15 -10.38
N ALA A 140 2.72 -23.70 -9.64
CA ALA A 140 1.81 -22.94 -8.78
C ALA A 140 1.40 -23.76 -7.56
N LEU A 141 1.17 -23.07 -6.44
CA LEU A 141 0.58 -23.59 -5.21
C LEU A 141 -0.79 -22.96 -5.01
N LYS A 142 -1.78 -23.79 -4.68
CA LYS A 142 -3.13 -23.38 -4.26
C LYS A 142 -3.44 -23.96 -2.90
N THR A 143 -4.01 -23.14 -2.04
CA THR A 143 -4.36 -23.51 -0.67
C THR A 143 -5.75 -23.02 -0.35
N PRO A 144 -6.50 -23.69 0.53
CA PRO A 144 -7.70 -23.11 1.13
C PRO A 144 -7.33 -21.87 1.97
N ARG A 145 -8.33 -21.09 2.34
CA ARG A 145 -8.12 -19.93 3.23
C ARG A 145 -7.61 -20.40 4.61
N GLU A 146 -8.20 -21.44 5.13
CA GLU A 146 -7.79 -22.13 6.37
C GLU A 146 -7.24 -23.50 6.00
N VAL A 147 -5.92 -23.60 5.83
CA VAL A 147 -5.24 -24.85 5.45
C VAL A 147 -5.27 -25.82 6.64
N ASP A 148 -6.11 -26.85 6.57
CA ASP A 148 -6.08 -27.94 7.54
C ASP A 148 -5.16 -29.07 7.06
N LYS A 149 -5.59 -29.83 6.04
CA LYS A 149 -4.90 -31.05 5.59
C LYS A 149 -4.55 -31.06 4.12
N HIS A 150 -5.20 -30.27 3.29
CA HIS A 150 -5.08 -30.37 1.86
C HIS A 150 -4.48 -29.13 1.23
N ILE A 151 -3.61 -29.36 0.26
CA ILE A 151 -3.08 -28.38 -0.68
C ILE A 151 -3.27 -28.89 -2.10
N ALA A 152 -3.18 -27.99 -3.06
CA ALA A 152 -3.06 -28.38 -4.46
C ALA A 152 -1.90 -27.64 -5.12
N TYR A 153 -1.23 -28.28 -6.06
CA TYR A 153 -0.15 -27.68 -6.81
C TYR A 153 -0.16 -28.15 -8.26
N THR A 154 0.41 -27.35 -9.12
CA THR A 154 0.46 -27.63 -10.56
C THR A 154 1.88 -28.01 -10.95
N ILE A 155 2.04 -29.18 -11.58
CA ILE A 155 3.30 -29.65 -12.13
C ILE A 155 3.32 -29.43 -13.65
N THR A 156 4.45 -28.92 -14.14
CA THR A 156 4.71 -28.82 -15.58
C THR A 156 5.33 -30.12 -16.07
N PHE A 157 4.70 -30.79 -17.02
CA PHE A 157 5.31 -31.97 -17.64
C PHE A 157 6.56 -31.61 -18.45
N PRO A 158 7.64 -32.40 -18.35
CA PRO A 158 8.77 -32.28 -19.26
C PRO A 158 8.29 -32.47 -20.72
N LYS A 159 8.88 -31.72 -21.64
CA LYS A 159 8.65 -32.00 -23.08
C LYS A 159 9.07 -33.43 -23.40
N ASP A 160 8.16 -34.22 -23.96
CA ASP A 160 8.52 -35.49 -24.56
C ASP A 160 9.34 -35.21 -25.82
N THR A 161 10.67 -35.31 -25.70
CA THR A 161 11.63 -35.09 -26.79
C THR A 161 11.66 -36.25 -27.78
N THR A 162 11.05 -37.38 -27.45
CA THR A 162 11.03 -38.61 -28.27
C THR A 162 9.89 -38.63 -29.26
N ASN A 163 8.82 -37.90 -28.99
CA ASN A 163 7.67 -37.77 -29.88
C ASN A 163 7.69 -36.43 -30.64
N LYS A 164 7.83 -36.48 -31.96
CA LYS A 164 7.75 -35.32 -32.90
C LYS A 164 6.38 -34.59 -32.88
N SER A 165 5.47 -35.00 -31.99
CA SER A 165 4.17 -34.33 -31.87
C SER A 165 4.33 -32.99 -31.16
N LYS A 166 3.99 -31.89 -31.84
CA LYS A 166 3.96 -30.51 -31.32
C LYS A 166 2.91 -30.27 -30.23
N ILE A 167 2.60 -31.26 -29.41
CA ILE A 167 1.51 -31.17 -28.40
C ILE A 167 2.12 -30.61 -27.13
N LYS A 168 1.71 -29.43 -26.75
CA LYS A 168 1.91 -28.90 -25.41
C LYS A 168 1.08 -29.75 -24.46
N GLN A 169 1.73 -30.61 -23.67
CA GLN A 169 1.07 -31.24 -22.54
C GLN A 169 0.61 -30.14 -21.59
N LYS A 170 -0.67 -30.21 -21.18
CA LYS A 170 -1.22 -29.28 -20.22
C LYS A 170 -0.78 -29.65 -18.82
N ASP A 171 -0.73 -28.63 -17.94
CA ASP A 171 -0.32 -28.78 -16.55
C ASP A 171 -1.22 -29.80 -15.80
N LEU A 172 -0.62 -30.56 -14.90
CA LEU A 172 -1.30 -31.51 -14.00
C LEU A 172 -1.56 -30.82 -12.67
N LEU A 173 -2.80 -30.76 -12.24
CA LEU A 173 -3.16 -30.38 -10.88
C LEU A 173 -3.04 -31.61 -9.99
N VAL A 174 -2.24 -31.52 -8.94
CA VAL A 174 -2.09 -32.53 -7.88
C VAL A 174 -2.75 -31.99 -6.62
N VAL A 175 -3.67 -32.75 -6.05
CA VAL A 175 -4.30 -32.46 -4.74
C VAL A 175 -3.70 -33.42 -3.73
N ARG A 176 -3.05 -32.86 -2.68
CA ARG A 176 -2.28 -33.65 -1.71
C ARG A 176 -2.82 -33.47 -0.30
N ASN A 177 -2.98 -34.59 0.37
CA ASN A 177 -3.22 -34.63 1.81
C ASN A 177 -1.88 -34.57 2.56
N LEU A 178 -1.68 -33.58 3.41
CA LEU A 178 -0.43 -33.34 4.14
C LEU A 178 -0.17 -34.34 5.26
N ASP A 179 -1.21 -34.96 5.85
CA ASP A 179 -1.07 -35.92 6.97
C ASP A 179 -0.55 -37.28 6.55
N ASN A 180 -0.98 -37.77 5.38
CA ASN A 180 -0.66 -39.14 4.91
C ASN A 180 0.07 -39.17 3.56
N GLY A 181 0.30 -38.00 2.94
CA GLY A 181 1.00 -37.90 1.67
C GLY A 181 0.22 -38.39 0.43
N ARG A 182 -1.06 -38.78 0.57
CA ARG A 182 -1.89 -39.18 -0.57
C ARG A 182 -2.05 -38.06 -1.58
N GLU A 183 -1.95 -38.42 -2.86
CA GLU A 183 -2.11 -37.49 -3.98
C GLU A 183 -3.18 -37.98 -4.95
N ASP A 184 -4.09 -37.06 -5.32
CA ASP A 184 -5.05 -37.26 -6.38
C ASP A 184 -4.76 -36.24 -7.50
N THR A 185 -4.92 -36.66 -8.77
CA THR A 185 -4.50 -35.85 -9.91
C THR A 185 -5.63 -35.52 -10.88
N ILE A 186 -5.67 -34.31 -11.37
CA ILE A 186 -6.64 -33.86 -12.38
C ILE A 186 -5.88 -33.27 -13.58
N ARG A 187 -6.13 -33.79 -14.77
CA ARG A 187 -5.53 -33.33 -16.02
C ARG A 187 -6.36 -32.22 -16.66
N ASN A 188 -5.71 -31.37 -17.47
CA ASN A 188 -6.36 -30.36 -18.29
C ASN A 188 -7.15 -29.32 -17.48
N THR A 189 -6.76 -29.10 -16.22
CA THR A 189 -7.40 -28.12 -15.33
C THR A 189 -7.11 -26.68 -15.82
N GLN A 190 -8.16 -25.87 -15.91
CA GLN A 190 -8.04 -24.43 -16.21
C GLN A 190 -8.15 -23.58 -14.94
N LEU A 191 -9.18 -23.80 -14.14
CA LEU A 191 -9.41 -23.17 -12.85
C LEU A 191 -9.55 -24.24 -11.78
N SER A 192 -9.17 -23.92 -10.56
CA SER A 192 -9.51 -24.72 -9.39
C SER A 192 -9.54 -23.84 -8.14
N ILE A 193 -10.46 -24.15 -7.24
CA ILE A 193 -10.60 -23.51 -5.94
C ILE A 193 -10.88 -24.54 -4.85
N PHE A 194 -10.37 -24.29 -3.65
CA PHE A 194 -10.84 -24.94 -2.43
C PHE A 194 -12.03 -24.19 -1.84
N ASN A 195 -12.86 -24.87 -1.07
CA ASN A 195 -13.69 -24.20 -0.10
C ASN A 195 -12.81 -23.64 1.05
N ARG A 196 -13.40 -22.84 1.95
CA ARG A 196 -12.67 -22.16 3.03
C ARG A 196 -11.77 -23.11 3.85
N TYR A 197 -12.28 -24.27 4.21
CA TYR A 197 -11.64 -25.21 5.13
C TYR A 197 -10.77 -26.28 4.45
N GLY A 198 -10.77 -26.36 3.12
CA GLY A 198 -9.95 -27.32 2.38
C GLY A 198 -10.46 -28.76 2.42
N ASN A 199 -11.75 -28.98 2.72
CA ASN A 199 -12.37 -30.31 2.67
C ASN A 199 -13.07 -30.60 1.34
N SER A 200 -13.16 -29.62 0.45
CA SER A 200 -13.68 -29.75 -0.91
C SER A 200 -12.87 -28.91 -1.88
N LEU A 201 -12.77 -29.38 -3.13
CA LEU A 201 -12.16 -28.66 -4.25
C LEU A 201 -13.08 -28.72 -5.47
N ALA A 202 -13.19 -27.62 -6.19
CA ALA A 202 -13.84 -27.57 -7.49
C ALA A 202 -12.86 -27.18 -8.58
N ALA A 203 -12.96 -27.81 -9.76
CA ALA A 203 -12.10 -27.52 -10.89
C ALA A 203 -12.85 -27.52 -12.22
N THR A 204 -12.46 -26.60 -13.14
CA THR A 204 -12.90 -26.63 -14.53
C THR A 204 -11.86 -27.35 -15.37
N ILE A 205 -12.31 -28.24 -16.23
CA ILE A 205 -11.50 -29.04 -17.14
C ILE A 205 -11.83 -28.64 -18.56
N VAL A 206 -10.79 -28.39 -19.35
CA VAL A 206 -10.92 -28.14 -20.79
C VAL A 206 -10.67 -29.41 -21.59
N PRO A 207 -11.39 -29.65 -22.70
CA PRO A 207 -11.24 -30.87 -23.49
C PRO A 207 -9.85 -31.02 -24.06
N ASP A 208 -9.41 -32.28 -24.25
CA ASP A 208 -8.23 -32.57 -25.03
C ASP A 208 -8.55 -32.37 -26.51
N LYS A 209 -7.82 -31.49 -27.13
CA LYS A 209 -8.00 -31.15 -28.58
C LYS A 209 -7.82 -32.36 -29.52
N LYS A 210 -7.27 -33.48 -29.04
CA LYS A 210 -7.06 -34.70 -29.81
C LYS A 210 -8.20 -35.71 -29.69
N ASP A 211 -9.01 -35.57 -28.63
CA ASP A 211 -10.18 -36.40 -28.41
C ASP A 211 -11.43 -35.59 -28.72
N SER A 212 -12.00 -35.84 -29.91
CA SER A 212 -13.23 -35.19 -30.37
C SER A 212 -14.44 -35.52 -29.51
N THR A 213 -14.35 -36.55 -28.65
CA THR A 213 -15.40 -36.95 -27.72
C THR A 213 -15.28 -36.30 -26.34
N ASP A 214 -14.11 -35.74 -26.00
CA ASP A 214 -13.89 -35.05 -24.73
C ASP A 214 -14.57 -33.69 -24.72
N THR A 215 -15.17 -33.34 -23.58
CA THR A 215 -15.96 -32.11 -23.42
C THR A 215 -15.48 -31.29 -22.22
N HIS A 216 -15.91 -30.03 -22.15
CA HIS A 216 -15.68 -29.23 -20.96
C HIS A 216 -16.44 -29.84 -19.76
N ARG A 217 -15.80 -29.82 -18.58
CA ARG A 217 -16.38 -30.36 -17.35
C ARG A 217 -16.13 -29.45 -16.17
N VAL A 218 -17.03 -29.49 -15.21
CA VAL A 218 -16.77 -29.02 -13.86
C VAL A 218 -16.75 -30.22 -12.93
N VAL A 219 -15.64 -30.36 -12.23
CA VAL A 219 -15.41 -31.47 -11.27
C VAL A 219 -15.51 -30.92 -9.87
N PHE A 220 -16.24 -31.62 -9.02
CA PHE A 220 -16.26 -31.43 -7.58
C PHE A 220 -15.54 -32.62 -6.92
N MET A 221 -14.61 -32.32 -5.99
CA MET A 221 -13.92 -33.32 -5.18
C MET A 221 -14.33 -33.14 -3.72
N ASP A 222 -14.91 -34.17 -3.12
CA ASP A 222 -15.06 -34.28 -1.68
C ASP A 222 -13.78 -34.94 -1.13
N LEU A 223 -12.95 -34.10 -0.48
CA LEU A 223 -11.65 -34.52 0.03
C LEU A 223 -11.75 -35.29 1.35
N LYS A 224 -12.91 -35.26 2.02
CA LYS A 224 -13.18 -36.03 3.23
C LYS A 224 -13.43 -37.51 2.90
N TYR A 225 -14.19 -37.76 1.83
CA TYR A 225 -14.55 -39.11 1.38
C TYR A 225 -13.72 -39.56 0.18
N ASN A 226 -12.87 -38.72 -0.37
CA ASN A 226 -12.07 -38.92 -1.58
C ASN A 226 -12.91 -39.25 -2.82
N GLU A 227 -14.07 -38.62 -2.94
CA GLU A 227 -14.96 -38.77 -4.07
C GLU A 227 -14.76 -37.67 -5.11
N ILE A 228 -14.75 -38.04 -6.39
CA ILE A 228 -14.65 -37.15 -7.53
C ILE A 228 -15.92 -37.29 -8.36
N LYS A 229 -16.60 -36.18 -8.59
CA LYS A 229 -17.85 -36.13 -9.35
C LYS A 229 -17.82 -35.08 -10.45
N ASN A 230 -18.22 -35.45 -11.68
CA ASN A 230 -18.50 -34.49 -12.74
C ASN A 230 -19.88 -33.89 -12.48
N ILE A 231 -19.92 -32.61 -12.11
CA ILE A 231 -21.20 -31.92 -11.79
C ILE A 231 -21.76 -31.13 -12.98
N SER A 232 -20.95 -30.91 -14.02
CA SER A 232 -21.38 -30.46 -15.36
C SER A 232 -20.49 -31.11 -16.41
N THR A 233 -21.10 -31.54 -17.52
CA THR A 233 -20.41 -32.13 -18.68
C THR A 233 -21.17 -31.71 -19.94
N ASP A 234 -20.63 -30.79 -20.70
CA ASP A 234 -21.23 -30.28 -21.94
C ASP A 234 -20.17 -29.54 -22.78
N SER A 235 -20.58 -28.87 -23.84
CA SER A 235 -19.70 -28.10 -24.73
C SER A 235 -19.45 -26.66 -24.27
N LEU A 236 -19.96 -26.26 -23.10
CA LEU A 236 -19.87 -24.88 -22.58
C LEU A 236 -18.51 -24.57 -21.98
N GLU A 237 -18.08 -23.32 -22.11
CA GLU A 237 -16.92 -22.79 -21.40
C GLU A 237 -17.35 -22.40 -19.97
N TYR A 238 -16.58 -22.81 -18.93
CA TYR A 238 -16.87 -22.54 -17.53
C TYR A 238 -15.88 -21.57 -16.92
N LYS A 239 -16.40 -20.62 -16.12
CA LYS A 239 -15.57 -19.60 -15.43
C LYS A 239 -16.11 -19.32 -14.02
N SER A 240 -15.32 -18.61 -13.22
CA SER A 240 -15.73 -17.96 -11.95
C SER A 240 -16.38 -18.90 -10.93
N LEU A 241 -15.66 -19.93 -10.52
CA LEU A 241 -16.09 -20.83 -9.43
C LEU A 241 -16.10 -20.10 -8.08
N ALA A 242 -17.15 -20.25 -7.27
CA ALA A 242 -17.22 -19.76 -5.89
C ALA A 242 -18.00 -20.72 -4.97
N PHE A 243 -17.40 -21.05 -3.82
CA PHE A 243 -18.08 -21.76 -2.74
C PHE A 243 -18.77 -20.79 -1.80
N ASP A 244 -19.84 -21.25 -1.12
CA ASP A 244 -20.35 -20.59 0.07
C ASP A 244 -19.37 -20.75 1.26
N GLU A 245 -19.63 -20.06 2.38
CA GLU A 245 -18.76 -20.07 3.56
C GLU A 245 -18.57 -21.47 4.14
N GLU A 246 -19.62 -22.29 4.14
CA GLU A 246 -19.62 -23.65 4.68
C GLU A 246 -19.04 -24.68 3.72
N GLY A 247 -18.89 -24.35 2.42
CA GLY A 247 -18.50 -25.28 1.37
C GLY A 247 -19.58 -26.29 0.98
N LYS A 248 -20.83 -25.96 1.26
CA LYS A 248 -22.01 -26.82 0.95
C LYS A 248 -22.62 -26.51 -0.41
N GLN A 249 -22.26 -25.39 -0.99
CA GLN A 249 -22.80 -24.85 -2.23
C GLN A 249 -21.67 -24.35 -3.11
N LEU A 250 -21.86 -24.48 -4.43
CA LEU A 250 -20.94 -23.96 -5.45
C LEU A 250 -21.72 -23.24 -6.53
N VAL A 251 -21.28 -22.05 -6.91
CA VAL A 251 -21.80 -21.28 -8.04
C VAL A 251 -20.70 -21.00 -9.05
N TYR A 252 -21.06 -20.98 -10.33
CA TYR A 252 -20.15 -20.65 -11.42
C TYR A 252 -20.93 -20.19 -12.65
N ILE A 253 -20.21 -19.68 -13.65
CA ILE A 253 -20.81 -19.21 -14.89
C ILE A 253 -20.40 -20.09 -16.07
N ALA A 254 -21.31 -20.23 -17.03
CA ALA A 254 -21.13 -21.05 -18.23
C ALA A 254 -21.58 -20.31 -19.48
N THR A 255 -20.86 -20.47 -20.60
CA THR A 255 -21.26 -19.88 -21.89
C THR A 255 -21.05 -20.84 -23.04
N GLY A 256 -22.03 -20.88 -23.95
CA GLY A 256 -21.93 -21.48 -25.30
C GLY A 256 -21.69 -20.45 -26.40
N ASP A 257 -21.47 -19.18 -26.03
CA ASP A 257 -21.22 -18.12 -26.99
C ASP A 257 -19.81 -18.25 -27.59
N THR A 258 -19.74 -18.74 -28.83
CA THR A 258 -18.51 -18.89 -29.60
C THR A 258 -18.19 -17.66 -30.46
N SER A 259 -19.00 -16.62 -30.42
CA SER A 259 -18.79 -15.39 -31.16
C SER A 259 -17.51 -14.68 -30.73
N LYS A 260 -16.89 -13.93 -31.63
CA LYS A 260 -15.70 -13.10 -31.38
C LYS A 260 -16.09 -11.71 -30.87
N VAL A 261 -17.00 -11.66 -29.90
CA VAL A 261 -17.41 -10.41 -29.26
C VAL A 261 -16.62 -10.20 -27.99
N ASP A 262 -16.39 -8.95 -27.62
CA ASP A 262 -15.64 -8.60 -26.42
C ASP A 262 -16.40 -8.96 -25.12
N GLN A 263 -17.74 -9.01 -25.18
CA GLN A 263 -18.60 -9.32 -24.06
C GLN A 263 -19.55 -10.49 -24.37
N LYS A 264 -19.23 -11.65 -23.81
CA LYS A 264 -20.06 -12.87 -23.95
C LYS A 264 -21.18 -12.92 -22.92
N SER A 265 -22.29 -13.58 -23.28
CA SER A 265 -23.38 -13.87 -22.34
C SER A 265 -23.16 -15.19 -21.63
N PHE A 266 -23.41 -15.21 -20.35
CA PHE A 266 -23.25 -16.39 -19.49
C PHE A 266 -24.57 -16.80 -18.83
N ASP A 267 -24.70 -18.11 -18.51
CA ASP A 267 -25.67 -18.64 -17.57
C ASP A 267 -25.03 -18.81 -16.20
N ILE A 268 -25.82 -18.62 -15.13
CA ILE A 268 -25.41 -18.87 -13.74
C ILE A 268 -25.78 -20.32 -13.40
N ARG A 269 -24.78 -21.09 -13.03
CA ARG A 269 -24.93 -22.48 -12.62
C ARG A 269 -24.71 -22.65 -11.12
N TYR A 270 -25.51 -23.49 -10.52
CA TYR A 270 -25.52 -23.74 -9.08
C TYR A 270 -25.47 -25.25 -8.81
N TYR A 271 -24.61 -25.64 -7.88
CA TYR A 271 -24.50 -27.00 -7.39
C TYR A 271 -24.64 -27.02 -5.86
N LYS A 272 -25.52 -27.85 -5.34
CA LYS A 272 -25.63 -28.17 -3.92
C LYS A 272 -24.89 -29.47 -3.67
N VAL A 273 -23.97 -29.50 -2.71
CA VAL A 273 -23.21 -30.73 -2.37
C VAL A 273 -24.16 -31.88 -2.04
N GLY A 274 -23.94 -33.03 -2.66
CA GLY A 274 -24.83 -34.20 -2.59
C GLY A 274 -25.84 -34.34 -3.73
N ALA A 275 -26.07 -33.31 -4.52
CA ALA A 275 -26.90 -33.36 -5.73
C ALA A 275 -26.18 -34.13 -6.85
N ASP A 276 -26.94 -34.63 -7.84
CA ASP A 276 -26.36 -35.38 -8.96
C ASP A 276 -25.61 -34.51 -9.94
N SER A 277 -26.08 -33.34 -10.23
CA SER A 277 -25.48 -32.37 -11.15
C SER A 277 -25.84 -30.94 -10.78
N ALA A 278 -25.12 -29.99 -11.36
CA ALA A 278 -25.44 -28.58 -11.25
C ALA A 278 -26.64 -28.23 -12.14
N ILE A 279 -27.44 -27.25 -11.69
CA ILE A 279 -28.61 -26.71 -12.40
C ILE A 279 -28.34 -25.29 -12.88
N VAL A 280 -29.02 -24.85 -13.94
CA VAL A 280 -29.06 -23.44 -14.35
C VAL A 280 -30.06 -22.73 -13.47
N ILE A 281 -29.62 -21.69 -12.73
CA ILE A 281 -30.51 -20.89 -11.86
C ILE A 281 -30.88 -19.55 -12.45
N ALA A 282 -30.10 -19.05 -13.39
CA ALA A 282 -30.36 -17.84 -14.16
C ALA A 282 -29.63 -17.87 -15.50
N GLY A 283 -30.20 -17.30 -16.52
CA GLY A 283 -29.66 -17.10 -17.86
C GLY A 283 -30.32 -15.89 -18.51
N LYS A 284 -30.08 -15.66 -19.80
CA LYS A 284 -30.56 -14.49 -20.55
C LYS A 284 -32.07 -14.22 -20.49
N SER A 285 -32.88 -15.22 -20.19
CA SER A 285 -34.38 -15.14 -20.13
C SER A 285 -34.89 -15.20 -18.67
N VAL A 286 -34.03 -15.02 -17.66
CA VAL A 286 -34.44 -15.08 -16.27
C VAL A 286 -35.36 -13.91 -15.92
N LYS A 287 -36.46 -14.20 -15.20
CA LYS A 287 -37.36 -13.13 -14.71
C LYS A 287 -36.62 -12.13 -13.85
N GLY A 288 -36.78 -10.83 -14.16
CA GLY A 288 -36.12 -9.71 -13.44
C GLY A 288 -34.84 -9.21 -14.06
N LEU A 289 -34.32 -9.86 -15.10
CA LEU A 289 -33.21 -9.32 -15.91
C LEU A 289 -33.81 -8.36 -16.95
N PRO A 290 -33.35 -7.11 -17.05
CA PRO A 290 -33.87 -6.17 -18.04
C PRO A 290 -33.60 -6.61 -19.48
N ASP A 291 -34.45 -6.20 -20.42
CA ASP A 291 -34.25 -6.49 -21.83
C ASP A 291 -32.92 -5.96 -22.35
N GLY A 292 -32.17 -6.78 -23.11
CA GLY A 292 -30.86 -6.44 -23.63
C GLY A 292 -29.73 -6.51 -22.60
N TRP A 293 -29.99 -6.92 -21.36
CA TRP A 293 -28.96 -7.17 -20.38
C TRP A 293 -28.51 -8.62 -20.37
N ILE A 294 -27.27 -8.85 -19.91
CA ILE A 294 -26.65 -10.16 -19.82
C ILE A 294 -25.85 -10.31 -18.52
N PHE A 295 -25.64 -11.54 -18.09
CA PHE A 295 -24.58 -11.86 -17.16
C PHE A 295 -23.28 -11.98 -17.93
N THR A 296 -22.19 -11.42 -17.40
CA THR A 296 -20.87 -11.38 -18.04
C THR A 296 -19.81 -12.03 -17.17
N GLU A 297 -18.66 -12.35 -17.75
CA GLU A 297 -17.52 -12.86 -16.97
C GLU A 297 -16.94 -11.85 -15.99
N GLN A 298 -17.28 -10.57 -16.14
CA GLN A 298 -16.82 -9.49 -15.25
C GLN A 298 -17.58 -9.49 -13.90
N ALA A 299 -18.75 -10.12 -13.87
CA ALA A 299 -19.60 -10.25 -12.70
C ALA A 299 -19.49 -11.65 -12.09
N SER A 300 -18.33 -11.99 -11.52
CA SER A 300 -18.14 -13.25 -10.82
C SER A 300 -19.16 -13.41 -9.70
N PRO A 301 -19.97 -14.47 -9.69
CA PRO A 301 -20.94 -14.70 -8.63
C PRO A 301 -20.26 -14.99 -7.30
N SER A 302 -20.91 -14.62 -6.19
CA SER A 302 -20.48 -14.93 -4.83
C SER A 302 -21.68 -15.21 -3.94
N PHE A 303 -21.46 -15.91 -2.82
CA PHE A 303 -22.50 -16.12 -1.83
C PHE A 303 -22.50 -15.03 -0.76
N SER A 304 -23.67 -14.75 -0.18
CA SER A 304 -23.75 -14.10 1.12
C SER A 304 -23.13 -15.02 2.20
N LYS A 305 -22.90 -14.46 3.38
CA LYS A 305 -22.25 -15.20 4.49
C LYS A 305 -23.01 -16.47 4.90
N SER A 306 -24.37 -16.40 4.93
CA SER A 306 -25.22 -17.57 5.22
C SER A 306 -25.33 -18.56 4.06
N GLY A 307 -25.01 -18.13 2.83
CA GLY A 307 -25.25 -18.91 1.62
C GLY A 307 -26.70 -18.80 1.07
N ASP A 308 -27.57 -18.00 1.70
CA ASP A 308 -28.99 -17.87 1.30
C ASP A 308 -29.20 -16.96 0.09
N ARG A 309 -28.15 -16.23 -0.30
CA ARG A 309 -28.15 -15.35 -1.48
C ARG A 309 -26.92 -15.56 -2.33
N ILE A 310 -27.12 -15.52 -3.64
CA ILE A 310 -26.03 -15.40 -4.61
C ILE A 310 -26.05 -13.96 -5.14
N ILE A 311 -24.93 -13.27 -4.96
CA ILE A 311 -24.71 -11.92 -5.47
C ILE A 311 -24.07 -12.06 -6.84
N VAL A 312 -24.69 -11.47 -7.87
CA VAL A 312 -24.15 -11.47 -9.23
C VAL A 312 -24.49 -10.18 -9.94
N GLY A 313 -23.59 -9.67 -10.75
CA GLY A 313 -23.83 -8.48 -11.55
C GLY A 313 -24.36 -8.83 -12.94
N SER A 314 -25.17 -7.94 -13.49
CA SER A 314 -25.54 -7.94 -14.91
C SER A 314 -25.22 -6.59 -15.54
N ALA A 315 -25.15 -6.55 -16.87
CA ALA A 315 -24.88 -5.33 -17.61
C ALA A 315 -25.64 -5.29 -18.93
N PRO A 316 -25.92 -4.09 -19.48
CA PRO A 316 -26.39 -3.97 -20.85
C PRO A 316 -25.38 -4.62 -21.79
N ARG A 317 -25.85 -5.38 -22.78
CA ARG A 317 -25.00 -5.95 -23.81
C ARG A 317 -24.37 -4.83 -24.63
N GLN A 318 -23.06 -4.84 -24.75
CA GLN A 318 -22.35 -3.88 -25.59
C GLN A 318 -22.60 -4.19 -27.08
N ALA A 319 -22.69 -3.14 -27.90
CA ALA A 319 -22.77 -3.29 -29.33
C ALA A 319 -21.47 -3.93 -29.86
N PRO A 320 -21.53 -4.91 -30.74
CA PRO A 320 -20.33 -5.47 -31.37
C PRO A 320 -19.63 -4.38 -32.20
N LYS A 321 -18.29 -4.52 -32.32
CA LYS A 321 -17.52 -3.64 -33.20
C LYS A 321 -18.07 -3.74 -34.61
N ASP A 322 -18.26 -2.60 -35.29
CA ASP A 322 -18.65 -2.56 -36.68
C ASP A 322 -17.46 -3.05 -37.54
N THR A 323 -17.59 -4.25 -38.07
CA THR A 323 -16.55 -4.87 -38.93
C THR A 323 -16.62 -4.45 -40.39
N THR A 324 -17.60 -3.62 -40.78
CA THR A 324 -17.68 -3.04 -42.13
C THR A 324 -16.72 -1.86 -42.30
N ILE A 325 -16.30 -1.25 -41.21
CA ILE A 325 -15.31 -0.18 -41.22
C ILE A 325 -13.92 -0.78 -41.16
N VAL A 326 -13.07 -0.40 -42.13
CA VAL A 326 -11.69 -0.84 -42.23
C VAL A 326 -10.83 -0.04 -41.25
N ASP A 327 -10.12 -0.70 -40.32
CA ASP A 327 -9.40 -0.07 -39.20
C ASP A 327 -8.45 1.06 -39.63
N PHE A 328 -7.75 0.91 -40.76
CA PHE A 328 -6.82 1.95 -41.24
C PHE A 328 -7.51 3.15 -41.93
N GLU A 329 -8.80 3.06 -42.23
CA GLU A 329 -9.61 4.17 -42.78
C GLU A 329 -10.36 4.94 -41.68
N MET A 330 -10.36 4.41 -40.42
CA MET A 330 -10.99 5.07 -39.28
C MET A 330 -10.07 6.13 -38.69
N ALA A 331 -10.57 7.35 -38.55
CA ALA A 331 -9.84 8.39 -37.84
C ALA A 331 -9.64 8.00 -36.39
N THR A 332 -8.43 8.22 -35.88
CA THR A 332 -8.10 8.04 -34.46
C THR A 332 -8.07 9.40 -33.79
N LEU A 333 -9.15 9.76 -33.07
CA LEU A 333 -9.23 11.05 -32.39
C LEU A 333 -9.98 10.92 -31.05
N ASP A 334 -9.62 11.80 -30.13
CA ASP A 334 -10.35 12.03 -28.89
C ASP A 334 -11.02 13.41 -28.96
N ILE A 335 -12.33 13.46 -28.75
CA ILE A 335 -13.08 14.72 -28.74
C ILE A 335 -13.24 15.18 -27.29
N TRP A 336 -12.78 16.38 -27.01
CA TRP A 336 -12.98 17.03 -25.71
C TRP A 336 -14.17 17.97 -25.79
N SER A 337 -15.19 17.71 -24.98
CA SER A 337 -16.39 18.56 -24.94
C SER A 337 -16.54 19.20 -23.55
N TRP A 338 -16.96 20.44 -23.53
CA TRP A 338 -17.26 21.12 -22.26
C TRP A 338 -18.48 20.56 -21.53
N HIS A 339 -19.32 19.75 -22.24
CA HIS A 339 -20.45 19.04 -21.63
C HIS A 339 -20.07 17.67 -21.04
N ASP A 340 -18.86 17.19 -21.28
CA ASP A 340 -18.47 15.87 -20.78
C ASP A 340 -18.45 15.90 -19.24
N PRO A 341 -19.09 14.95 -18.58
CA PRO A 341 -19.08 14.88 -17.11
C PRO A 341 -17.68 14.69 -16.53
N ILE A 342 -16.77 14.08 -17.29
CA ILE A 342 -15.34 13.94 -16.99
C ILE A 342 -14.54 14.14 -18.27
N VAL A 343 -13.36 14.77 -18.14
CA VAL A 343 -12.51 15.07 -19.29
C VAL A 343 -12.01 13.81 -20.00
N SER A 344 -11.75 13.91 -21.34
CA SER A 344 -11.34 12.77 -22.17
C SER A 344 -10.15 11.97 -21.62
N PRO A 345 -9.06 12.52 -21.08
CA PRO A 345 -7.99 11.72 -20.49
C PRO A 345 -8.47 10.86 -19.32
N GLN A 346 -9.41 11.34 -18.49
CA GLN A 346 -9.97 10.55 -17.40
C GLN A 346 -10.85 9.42 -17.95
N GLN A 347 -11.64 9.70 -18.99
CA GLN A 347 -12.43 8.65 -19.66
C GLN A 347 -11.52 7.53 -20.18
N LEU A 348 -10.38 7.85 -20.76
CA LEU A 348 -9.42 6.86 -21.27
C LEU A 348 -8.78 6.02 -20.14
N VAL A 349 -8.41 6.65 -19.02
CA VAL A 349 -7.90 5.93 -17.84
C VAL A 349 -8.96 4.97 -17.28
N GLU A 350 -10.22 5.40 -17.25
CA GLU A 350 -11.35 4.65 -16.70
C GLU A 350 -11.99 3.68 -17.71
N LEU A 351 -11.62 3.74 -18.99
CA LEU A 351 -12.27 3.03 -20.10
C LEU A 351 -12.49 1.54 -19.78
N ARG A 352 -11.44 0.83 -19.36
CA ARG A 352 -11.55 -0.60 -19.04
C ARG A 352 -12.53 -0.87 -17.90
N ARG A 353 -12.55 -0.02 -16.88
CA ARG A 353 -13.50 -0.14 -15.75
C ARG A 353 -14.94 0.06 -16.25
N GLU A 354 -15.17 1.05 -17.10
CA GLU A 354 -16.50 1.34 -17.63
C GLU A 354 -16.99 0.27 -18.60
N LEU A 355 -16.13 -0.23 -19.48
CA LEU A 355 -16.48 -1.37 -20.38
C LEU A 355 -16.81 -2.65 -19.57
N ASN A 356 -16.18 -2.83 -18.43
CA ASN A 356 -16.41 -3.99 -17.55
C ASN A 356 -17.44 -3.73 -16.44
N ARG A 357 -18.12 -2.58 -16.45
CA ARG A 357 -19.11 -2.22 -15.41
C ARG A 357 -20.28 -3.20 -15.39
N THR A 358 -20.60 -3.67 -14.19
CA THR A 358 -21.78 -4.49 -13.92
C THR A 358 -22.56 -3.91 -12.76
N TYR A 359 -23.83 -4.23 -12.71
CA TYR A 359 -24.77 -3.73 -11.70
C TYR A 359 -25.25 -4.89 -10.84
N THR A 360 -25.20 -4.68 -9.54
CA THR A 360 -25.47 -5.72 -8.53
C THR A 360 -26.92 -6.18 -8.55
N GLY A 361 -27.10 -7.49 -8.58
CA GLY A 361 -28.37 -8.15 -8.33
C GLY A 361 -28.20 -9.39 -7.46
N VAL A 362 -29.28 -10.00 -7.06
CA VAL A 362 -29.32 -11.17 -6.20
C VAL A 362 -30.19 -12.27 -6.76
N ILE A 363 -29.81 -13.53 -6.47
CA ILE A 363 -30.56 -14.74 -6.75
C ILE A 363 -30.71 -15.50 -5.42
N ASN A 364 -31.90 -15.99 -5.15
CA ASN A 364 -32.11 -16.95 -4.06
C ASN A 364 -31.86 -18.38 -4.61
N PRO A 365 -30.85 -19.11 -4.14
CA PRO A 365 -30.51 -20.45 -4.66
C PRO A 365 -31.62 -21.48 -4.46
N ASN A 366 -32.52 -21.26 -3.47
CA ASN A 366 -33.66 -22.12 -3.19
C ASN A 366 -34.91 -21.76 -4.04
N LYS A 367 -34.87 -20.68 -4.82
CA LYS A 367 -35.93 -20.22 -5.72
C LYS A 367 -35.34 -19.88 -7.10
N PRO A 368 -34.88 -20.89 -7.87
CA PRO A 368 -34.27 -20.67 -9.17
C PRO A 368 -35.20 -19.96 -10.15
N GLY A 369 -34.67 -19.29 -11.17
CA GLY A 369 -35.47 -18.61 -12.20
C GLY A 369 -35.97 -17.21 -11.84
N ASN A 370 -35.53 -16.65 -10.69
CA ASN A 370 -35.81 -15.26 -10.31
C ASN A 370 -34.49 -14.53 -10.02
N TYR A 371 -34.26 -13.45 -10.74
CA TYR A 371 -33.15 -12.52 -10.52
C TYR A 371 -33.72 -11.17 -10.08
N LYS A 372 -33.17 -10.58 -9.08
CA LYS A 372 -33.56 -9.27 -8.59
C LYS A 372 -32.41 -8.29 -8.79
N LEU A 373 -32.57 -7.40 -9.78
CA LEU A 373 -31.63 -6.31 -10.00
C LEU A 373 -31.82 -5.28 -8.87
N ILE A 374 -30.70 -4.87 -8.21
CA ILE A 374 -30.73 -3.91 -7.10
C ILE A 374 -30.12 -2.57 -7.55
N ALA A 375 -28.92 -2.61 -8.15
CA ALA A 375 -28.28 -1.43 -8.73
C ALA A 375 -28.61 -1.32 -10.22
N ASP A 376 -28.60 -0.10 -10.74
CA ASP A 376 -28.84 0.21 -12.15
C ASP A 376 -27.91 1.33 -12.65
N LYS A 377 -28.15 1.84 -13.88
CA LYS A 377 -27.32 2.90 -14.48
C LYS A 377 -27.41 4.23 -13.72
N GLU A 378 -28.53 4.54 -13.09
CA GLU A 378 -28.74 5.77 -12.34
C GLU A 378 -28.20 5.67 -10.91
N LYS A 379 -28.25 4.47 -10.33
CA LYS A 379 -27.80 4.11 -8.98
C LYS A 379 -26.75 3.01 -9.08
N PRO A 380 -25.51 3.34 -9.62
CA PRO A 380 -24.55 2.32 -10.01
C PRO A 380 -23.82 1.67 -8.83
N TYR A 381 -23.81 2.31 -7.68
CA TYR A 381 -23.11 1.78 -6.52
C TYR A 381 -24.06 1.16 -5.52
N CYS A 382 -23.74 -0.07 -5.09
CA CYS A 382 -24.56 -0.86 -4.18
C CYS A 382 -23.70 -1.56 -3.13
N LEU A 383 -24.10 -1.42 -1.86
CA LEU A 383 -23.53 -2.16 -0.74
C LEU A 383 -24.68 -2.87 -0.01
N ILE A 384 -24.65 -4.20 0.04
CA ILE A 384 -25.61 -4.98 0.83
C ILE A 384 -25.00 -5.19 2.22
N SER A 385 -25.79 -4.87 3.25
CA SER A 385 -25.37 -4.97 4.65
C SER A 385 -25.04 -6.40 5.08
N ASP A 386 -24.39 -6.54 6.23
CA ASP A 386 -24.13 -7.80 6.93
C ASP A 386 -23.55 -8.90 6.05
N GLN A 387 -22.43 -8.59 5.34
CA GLN A 387 -21.80 -9.54 4.40
C GLN A 387 -22.79 -10.11 3.37
N SER A 388 -23.70 -9.25 2.89
CA SER A 388 -24.76 -9.52 1.94
C SER A 388 -25.94 -10.36 2.48
N ASP A 389 -26.01 -10.64 3.79
CA ASP A 389 -27.16 -11.27 4.43
C ASP A 389 -28.17 -10.26 4.98
N GLY A 390 -27.77 -9.00 5.13
CA GLY A 390 -28.60 -7.99 5.74
C GLY A 390 -29.88 -7.68 5.00
N ARG A 391 -30.82 -7.04 5.70
CA ARG A 391 -32.10 -6.60 5.17
C ARG A 391 -31.96 -5.42 4.22
N TYR A 392 -30.99 -4.53 4.47
CA TYR A 392 -30.87 -3.27 3.75
C TYR A 392 -29.67 -3.25 2.80
N ALA A 393 -29.87 -2.65 1.63
CA ALA A 393 -28.83 -2.28 0.71
C ALA A 393 -28.76 -0.75 0.58
N LEU A 394 -27.55 -0.20 0.66
CA LEU A 394 -27.24 1.18 0.40
C LEU A 394 -26.96 1.35 -1.09
N LEU A 395 -27.75 2.19 -1.76
CA LEU A 395 -27.51 2.61 -3.13
C LEU A 395 -27.07 4.07 -3.15
N TYR A 396 -26.13 4.41 -3.99
CA TYR A 396 -25.72 5.80 -4.16
C TYR A 396 -25.19 6.09 -5.55
N SER A 397 -25.22 7.38 -5.92
CA SER A 397 -24.79 7.87 -7.22
C SER A 397 -24.12 9.23 -7.06
N ASN A 398 -22.96 9.42 -7.69
CA ASN A 398 -22.31 10.71 -7.83
C ASN A 398 -22.42 11.28 -9.25
N LEU A 399 -23.17 10.61 -10.14
CA LEU A 399 -23.27 10.99 -11.56
C LEU A 399 -23.72 12.44 -11.79
N PRO A 400 -24.69 13.01 -11.04
CA PRO A 400 -25.07 14.41 -11.21
C PRO A 400 -23.99 15.43 -10.88
N TYR A 401 -22.95 15.01 -10.13
CA TYR A 401 -21.92 15.89 -9.57
C TYR A 401 -20.53 15.71 -10.21
N LEU A 402 -20.43 14.94 -11.30
CA LEU A 402 -19.13 14.59 -11.91
C LEU A 402 -18.41 15.79 -12.48
N ILE A 403 -19.09 16.78 -13.09
CA ILE A 403 -18.46 18.00 -13.61
C ILE A 403 -17.83 18.78 -12.44
N GLU A 404 -18.61 19.03 -11.39
CA GLU A 404 -18.13 19.76 -10.21
C GLU A 404 -16.94 19.05 -9.55
N SER A 405 -16.95 17.72 -9.52
CA SER A 405 -15.87 16.91 -8.94
C SER A 405 -14.49 17.10 -9.62
N GLN A 406 -14.41 17.81 -10.76
CA GLN A 406 -13.13 18.10 -11.42
C GLN A 406 -12.31 19.11 -10.60
N TRP A 407 -12.97 20.02 -9.86
CA TRP A 407 -12.33 21.06 -9.05
C TRP A 407 -12.76 21.02 -7.58
N ASP A 408 -13.95 20.53 -7.25
CA ASP A 408 -14.43 20.33 -5.88
C ASP A 408 -14.24 18.86 -5.45
N ILE A 409 -13.42 18.61 -4.42
CA ILE A 409 -13.21 17.29 -3.85
C ILE A 409 -14.26 16.91 -2.81
N SER A 410 -15.15 17.83 -2.45
CA SER A 410 -16.29 17.54 -1.57
C SER A 410 -17.21 16.57 -2.24
N ALA A 411 -17.16 15.29 -1.81
CA ALA A 411 -17.95 14.25 -2.44
C ALA A 411 -19.44 14.47 -2.19
N LYS A 412 -20.22 14.58 -3.27
CA LYS A 412 -21.68 14.68 -3.23
C LYS A 412 -22.31 13.43 -3.79
N TYR A 413 -23.40 12.97 -3.18
CA TYR A 413 -24.10 11.75 -3.59
C TYR A 413 -25.61 11.90 -3.47
N ASP A 414 -26.32 11.36 -4.46
CA ASP A 414 -27.71 10.95 -4.26
C ASP A 414 -27.71 9.57 -3.62
N VAL A 415 -28.54 9.37 -2.60
CA VAL A 415 -28.47 8.19 -1.71
C VAL A 415 -29.87 7.61 -1.51
N TRP A 416 -29.94 6.29 -1.60
CA TRP A 416 -31.17 5.51 -1.37
C TRP A 416 -30.90 4.32 -0.47
N ILE A 417 -31.91 3.93 0.28
CA ILE A 417 -31.93 2.68 1.05
C ILE A 417 -32.96 1.75 0.40
N TYR A 418 -32.52 0.55 0.07
CA TYR A 418 -33.34 -0.49 -0.47
C TYR A 418 -33.59 -1.57 0.57
N ASP A 419 -34.84 -1.78 0.94
CA ASP A 419 -35.28 -2.87 1.81
C ASP A 419 -35.48 -4.12 0.96
N LEU A 420 -34.57 -5.08 1.11
CA LEU A 420 -34.63 -6.34 0.34
C LEU A 420 -35.75 -7.27 0.74
N GLN A 421 -36.33 -7.11 1.95
CA GLN A 421 -37.42 -7.90 2.46
C GLN A 421 -38.78 -7.38 1.94
N ASP A 422 -38.98 -6.07 2.08
CA ASP A 422 -40.25 -5.42 1.72
C ASP A 422 -40.28 -4.91 0.27
N ASP A 423 -39.20 -5.10 -0.48
CA ASP A 423 -39.03 -4.65 -1.87
C ASP A 423 -39.28 -3.15 -2.05
N LYS A 424 -38.74 -2.35 -1.11
CA LYS A 424 -39.01 -0.93 -1.05
C LYS A 424 -37.71 -0.11 -1.20
N LEU A 425 -37.71 0.78 -2.19
CA LEU A 425 -36.67 1.80 -2.35
C LEU A 425 -37.12 3.09 -1.68
N THR A 426 -36.28 3.65 -0.82
CA THR A 426 -36.53 4.93 -0.14
C THR A 426 -35.37 5.88 -0.45
N GLU A 427 -35.66 7.07 -0.97
CA GLU A 427 -34.66 8.13 -1.14
C GLU A 427 -34.30 8.67 0.24
N LEU A 428 -33.00 8.65 0.56
CA LEU A 428 -32.48 9.22 1.80
C LEU A 428 -32.14 10.70 1.60
N ALA A 429 -31.39 11.02 0.57
CA ALA A 429 -30.97 12.39 0.28
C ALA A 429 -30.52 12.56 -1.17
N LYS A 430 -30.62 13.81 -1.67
CA LYS A 430 -29.94 14.26 -2.89
C LYS A 430 -28.84 15.23 -2.51
N GLY A 431 -27.69 15.09 -3.17
CA GLY A 431 -26.53 15.92 -2.93
C GLY A 431 -25.95 15.82 -1.52
N LEU A 432 -26.10 14.65 -0.88
CA LEU A 432 -25.54 14.38 0.44
C LEU A 432 -24.04 14.67 0.42
N LYS A 433 -23.60 15.58 1.26
CA LYS A 433 -22.16 15.86 1.42
C LYS A 433 -21.51 14.80 2.30
N GLY A 434 -20.46 14.19 1.79
CA GLY A 434 -19.81 13.06 2.45
C GLY A 434 -20.26 11.69 1.97
N ARG A 435 -19.37 10.72 2.04
CA ARG A 435 -19.62 9.36 1.56
C ARG A 435 -20.50 8.59 2.54
N PRO A 436 -21.67 8.08 2.11
CA PRO A 436 -22.52 7.26 2.96
C PRO A 436 -21.89 5.88 3.19
N MET A 437 -22.09 5.34 4.39
CA MET A 437 -21.57 4.03 4.83
C MET A 437 -22.65 3.28 5.59
N LEU A 438 -22.74 1.96 5.41
CA LEU A 438 -23.58 1.09 6.24
C LEU A 438 -22.87 0.72 7.54
N SER A 439 -23.64 0.65 8.63
CA SER A 439 -23.21 0.00 9.87
C SER A 439 -22.97 -1.50 9.67
N ALA A 440 -22.27 -2.14 10.60
CA ALA A 440 -21.83 -3.51 10.46
C ALA A 440 -22.97 -4.53 10.30
N ALA A 441 -24.08 -4.39 11.06
CA ALA A 441 -25.28 -5.21 10.90
C ALA A 441 -26.28 -4.61 9.88
N GLY A 442 -26.07 -3.35 9.45
CA GLY A 442 -26.91 -2.69 8.46
C GLY A 442 -28.15 -2.00 8.99
N ASN A 443 -28.24 -1.79 10.30
CA ASN A 443 -29.39 -1.09 10.90
C ASN A 443 -29.35 0.41 10.61
N TYR A 444 -28.16 0.95 10.33
CA TYR A 444 -27.94 2.37 10.11
C TYR A 444 -27.12 2.64 8.84
N THR A 445 -27.39 3.82 8.25
CA THR A 445 -26.51 4.47 7.29
C THR A 445 -25.91 5.71 7.95
N THR A 446 -24.61 5.89 7.84
CA THR A 446 -23.89 7.01 8.49
C THR A 446 -23.02 7.75 7.49
N TRP A 447 -22.78 9.03 7.75
CA TRP A 447 -21.86 9.86 6.97
C TRP A 447 -21.25 10.96 7.84
N TRP A 448 -20.11 11.44 7.40
CA TRP A 448 -19.46 12.64 7.89
C TRP A 448 -19.85 13.83 7.04
N ASP A 449 -20.40 14.88 7.65
CA ASP A 449 -20.61 16.16 6.99
C ASP A 449 -19.45 17.11 7.33
N GLY A 450 -18.67 17.48 6.31
CA GLY A 450 -17.49 18.33 6.51
C GLY A 450 -17.83 19.80 6.71
N GLU A 451 -19.00 20.28 6.28
CA GLU A 451 -19.46 21.66 6.51
C GLU A 451 -19.93 21.83 7.95
N ASP A 452 -20.80 20.94 8.42
CA ASP A 452 -21.28 20.95 9.79
C ASP A 452 -20.18 20.48 10.77
N ARG A 453 -19.19 19.74 10.27
CA ARG A 453 -18.11 19.08 11.05
C ARG A 453 -18.64 18.07 12.05
N GLU A 454 -19.71 17.32 11.64
CA GLU A 454 -20.48 16.45 12.49
C GLU A 454 -20.73 15.07 11.84
N TRP A 455 -20.96 14.06 12.68
CA TRP A 455 -21.39 12.74 12.26
C TRP A 455 -22.91 12.61 12.31
N TYR A 456 -23.49 12.11 11.23
CA TYR A 456 -24.91 11.82 11.09
C TYR A 456 -25.17 10.33 10.96
N VAL A 457 -26.31 9.91 11.46
CA VAL A 457 -26.83 8.54 11.36
C VAL A 457 -28.27 8.58 10.89
N TYR A 458 -28.61 7.75 9.91
CA TYR A 458 -29.96 7.47 9.46
C TYR A 458 -30.35 6.07 9.90
N ASN A 459 -31.49 5.92 10.58
CA ASN A 459 -32.04 4.61 10.96
C ASN A 459 -32.78 4.03 9.75
N ASN A 460 -32.27 2.95 9.18
CA ASN A 460 -32.77 2.36 7.94
C ASN A 460 -34.21 1.81 8.05
N ALA A 461 -34.64 1.44 9.26
CA ALA A 461 -35.98 0.94 9.51
C ALA A 461 -37.03 2.04 9.70
N THR A 462 -36.68 3.13 10.40
CA THR A 462 -37.62 4.17 10.79
C THR A 462 -37.57 5.44 9.95
N GLY A 463 -36.46 5.67 9.24
CA GLY A 463 -36.17 6.89 8.50
C GLY A 463 -35.72 8.06 9.38
N ALA A 464 -35.49 7.85 10.67
CA ALA A 464 -35.02 8.90 11.57
C ALA A 464 -33.57 9.26 11.33
N ILE A 465 -33.28 10.56 11.21
CA ILE A 465 -31.90 11.11 11.13
C ILE A 465 -31.51 11.67 12.49
N ASN A 466 -30.29 11.42 12.89
CA ASN A 466 -29.74 11.93 14.14
C ASN A 466 -28.31 12.46 13.93
N ASN A 467 -28.04 13.68 14.45
CA ASN A 467 -26.68 14.17 14.60
C ASN A 467 -26.12 13.63 15.92
N ILE A 468 -25.14 12.75 15.86
CA ILE A 468 -24.65 11.98 17.01
C ILE A 468 -23.47 12.64 17.72
N THR A 469 -22.94 13.73 17.21
CA THR A 469 -21.75 14.40 17.77
C THR A 469 -21.98 15.82 18.26
N LYS A 470 -23.11 16.45 17.90
CA LYS A 470 -23.41 17.88 18.17
C LYS A 470 -23.32 18.32 19.63
N ASP A 471 -23.61 17.43 20.58
CA ASP A 471 -23.63 17.73 22.00
C ASP A 471 -22.34 17.32 22.74
N ILE A 472 -21.33 16.81 21.99
CA ILE A 472 -20.05 16.37 22.53
C ILE A 472 -19.04 17.52 22.42
N LYS A 473 -18.43 17.90 23.56
CA LYS A 473 -17.54 19.06 23.65
C LYS A 473 -16.08 18.77 23.18
N VAL A 474 -15.90 17.98 22.14
CA VAL A 474 -14.61 17.74 21.47
C VAL A 474 -14.82 17.74 19.98
N ASN A 475 -13.77 18.04 19.23
CA ASN A 475 -13.81 18.02 17.77
C ASN A 475 -13.60 16.59 17.25
N PHE A 476 -14.48 16.14 16.34
CA PHE A 476 -14.33 14.90 15.60
C PHE A 476 -13.68 15.11 14.22
N TRP A 477 -13.41 16.35 13.84
CA TRP A 477 -12.74 16.76 12.60
C TRP A 477 -11.23 16.93 12.80
N ASN A 478 -10.46 16.78 11.73
CA ASN A 478 -9.02 16.93 11.75
C ASN A 478 -8.61 18.38 12.08
N GLU A 479 -8.26 18.62 13.33
CA GLU A 479 -7.87 19.93 13.87
C GLU A 479 -6.56 20.48 13.27
N LYS A 480 -5.78 19.61 12.60
CA LYS A 480 -4.52 19.95 11.90
C LYS A 480 -4.72 20.21 10.40
N ASN A 481 -5.97 20.32 9.92
CA ASN A 481 -6.21 20.60 8.50
C ASN A 481 -5.74 22.00 8.13
N ASP A 482 -4.74 22.09 7.26
CA ASP A 482 -4.14 23.33 6.74
C ASP A 482 -4.36 23.52 5.23
N THR A 483 -5.28 22.72 4.66
CA THR A 483 -5.69 22.86 3.26
C THR A 483 -7.01 23.61 3.12
N PRO A 484 -7.31 24.20 1.94
CA PRO A 484 -8.59 24.89 1.71
C PRO A 484 -9.82 24.00 1.75
N SER A 485 -9.64 22.67 1.70
CA SER A 485 -10.76 21.73 1.74
C SER A 485 -11.46 21.68 3.10
N LEU A 486 -12.71 21.22 3.08
CA LEU A 486 -13.43 20.90 4.31
C LEU A 486 -12.68 19.81 5.11
N PRO A 487 -12.58 19.97 6.45
CA PRO A 487 -11.82 19.03 7.26
C PRO A 487 -12.49 17.64 7.30
N GLY A 488 -11.70 16.60 7.08
CA GLY A 488 -12.14 15.22 7.30
C GLY A 488 -12.29 14.89 8.78
N SER A 489 -13.03 13.82 9.08
CA SER A 489 -13.12 13.30 10.45
C SER A 489 -11.93 12.40 10.81
N TYR A 490 -11.73 12.15 12.12
CA TYR A 490 -10.80 11.12 12.59
C TYR A 490 -11.32 9.69 12.39
N GLY A 491 -12.58 9.52 11.93
CA GLY A 491 -13.16 8.28 11.46
C GLY A 491 -13.83 7.42 12.52
N ILE A 492 -14.45 6.33 12.03
CA ILE A 492 -15.11 5.31 12.84
C ILE A 492 -14.07 4.29 13.26
N ALA A 493 -13.96 4.03 14.58
CA ALA A 493 -13.12 2.97 15.13
C ALA A 493 -13.76 1.59 14.92
N ALA A 494 -15.04 1.44 15.20
CA ALA A 494 -15.79 0.20 15.06
C ALA A 494 -17.29 0.40 15.27
N TRP A 495 -18.05 -0.70 15.09
CA TRP A 495 -19.42 -0.84 15.58
C TRP A 495 -19.47 -1.92 16.67
N SER A 496 -20.45 -1.84 17.58
CA SER A 496 -20.74 -2.95 18.49
C SER A 496 -21.67 -3.97 17.83
N GLU A 497 -21.80 -5.13 18.46
CA GLU A 497 -22.75 -6.17 18.06
C GLU A 497 -24.16 -5.58 17.88
N ASN A 498 -24.85 -5.98 16.79
CA ASN A 498 -26.18 -5.49 16.40
C ASN A 498 -26.28 -3.96 16.25
N ASP A 499 -25.16 -3.28 15.97
CA ASP A 499 -25.05 -1.83 15.80
C ASP A 499 -25.58 -1.01 17.00
N LYS A 500 -25.59 -1.60 18.21
CA LYS A 500 -26.08 -0.93 19.39
C LYS A 500 -25.33 0.38 19.68
N TYR A 501 -24.02 0.39 19.42
CA TYR A 501 -23.17 1.56 19.55
C TYR A 501 -22.25 1.71 18.33
N ILE A 502 -21.94 2.96 18.01
CA ILE A 502 -20.83 3.34 17.13
C ILE A 502 -19.67 3.82 18.00
N TYR A 503 -18.44 3.45 17.60
CA TYR A 503 -17.22 3.96 18.22
C TYR A 503 -16.56 4.94 17.25
N LEU A 504 -16.41 6.20 17.69
CA LEU A 504 -15.78 7.28 16.93
C LEU A 504 -14.44 7.68 17.56
N ASN A 505 -13.49 8.07 16.71
CA ASN A 505 -12.25 8.68 17.16
C ASN A 505 -12.39 10.20 17.19
N ASP A 506 -11.91 10.87 18.25
CA ASP A 506 -11.48 12.26 18.18
C ASP A 506 -9.95 12.33 17.90
N ALA A 507 -9.31 13.50 18.07
CA ALA A 507 -7.87 13.65 17.86
C ALA A 507 -7.04 12.65 18.70
N PHE A 508 -7.47 12.32 19.91
CA PHE A 508 -6.73 11.54 20.91
C PHE A 508 -7.46 10.30 21.39
N ASP A 509 -8.78 10.43 21.64
CA ASP A 509 -9.58 9.48 22.39
C ASP A 509 -10.58 8.72 21.51
N ILE A 510 -11.23 7.70 22.09
CA ILE A 510 -12.28 6.89 21.47
C ILE A 510 -13.58 7.04 22.24
N TRP A 511 -14.65 7.34 21.52
CA TRP A 511 -15.98 7.58 22.04
C TRP A 511 -16.94 6.47 21.64
N ARG A 512 -17.70 5.93 22.60
CA ARG A 512 -18.83 5.03 22.37
C ARG A 512 -20.12 5.84 22.39
N ILE A 513 -20.91 5.79 21.32
CA ILE A 513 -22.08 6.62 21.12
C ILE A 513 -23.28 5.73 20.74
N ASP A 514 -24.43 5.96 21.35
CA ASP A 514 -25.70 5.39 20.89
C ASP A 514 -26.14 6.11 19.61
N PRO A 515 -26.33 5.41 18.48
CA PRO A 515 -26.72 6.02 17.20
C PRO A 515 -28.00 6.85 17.28
N MET A 516 -28.91 6.53 18.20
CA MET A 516 -30.16 7.25 18.42
C MET A 516 -30.14 8.21 19.60
N SER A 517 -28.96 8.43 20.22
CA SER A 517 -28.74 9.36 21.33
C SER A 517 -29.68 9.16 22.54
N LYS A 518 -30.17 7.93 22.77
CA LYS A 518 -30.97 7.59 23.96
C LYS A 518 -30.13 7.47 25.22
N GLU A 519 -28.86 7.10 25.03
CA GLU A 519 -27.84 7.02 26.08
C GLU A 519 -26.81 8.13 25.85
N ALA A 520 -26.27 8.70 26.91
CA ALA A 520 -25.20 9.69 26.84
C ALA A 520 -23.91 9.10 26.21
N PRO A 521 -23.18 9.86 25.38
CA PRO A 521 -21.91 9.42 24.82
C PRO A 521 -20.88 9.18 25.94
N VAL A 522 -20.02 8.18 25.75
CA VAL A 522 -19.00 7.78 26.74
C VAL A 522 -17.62 7.79 26.09
N ASN A 523 -16.72 8.61 26.62
CA ASN A 523 -15.30 8.50 26.31
C ASN A 523 -14.76 7.23 26.98
N ILE A 524 -14.49 6.17 26.19
CA ILE A 524 -14.07 4.88 26.74
C ILE A 524 -12.60 4.88 27.20
N THR A 525 -11.80 5.82 26.73
CA THR A 525 -10.43 6.09 27.16
C THR A 525 -10.37 7.07 28.35
N GLN A 526 -11.54 7.55 28.82
CA GLN A 526 -11.71 8.44 29.97
C GLN A 526 -10.96 9.78 29.84
N GLY A 527 -10.71 10.25 28.62
CA GLY A 527 -10.01 11.50 28.34
C GLY A 527 -8.49 11.45 28.55
N ALA A 528 -7.95 10.26 28.85
CA ALA A 528 -6.51 10.09 29.07
C ALA A 528 -5.68 10.48 27.84
N GLY A 529 -6.20 10.23 26.63
CA GLY A 529 -5.52 10.61 25.41
C GLY A 529 -5.29 12.10 25.30
N ARG A 530 -6.33 12.90 25.47
CA ARG A 530 -6.24 14.38 25.41
C ARG A 530 -5.44 14.96 26.58
N GLN A 531 -5.60 14.41 27.78
CA GLN A 531 -4.85 14.84 28.97
C GLN A 531 -3.35 14.68 28.79
N ASP A 532 -2.91 13.53 28.27
CA ASP A 532 -1.49 13.17 28.16
C ASP A 532 -0.93 13.40 26.75
N SER A 533 -1.71 13.98 25.81
CA SER A 533 -1.36 14.19 24.40
C SER A 533 -1.05 12.88 23.65
N ILE A 534 -1.71 11.78 24.02
CA ILE A 534 -1.54 10.45 23.41
C ILE A 534 -2.70 10.15 22.48
N THR A 535 -2.42 9.90 21.22
CA THR A 535 -3.42 9.44 20.24
C THR A 535 -3.63 7.95 20.37
N PHE A 536 -4.84 7.53 20.78
CA PHE A 536 -5.27 6.13 20.84
C PHE A 536 -6.08 5.76 19.60
N ARG A 537 -5.82 4.57 19.02
CA ARG A 537 -6.60 4.01 17.91
C ARG A 537 -6.82 2.51 18.12
N TYR A 538 -8.06 2.05 17.93
CA TYR A 538 -8.40 0.63 18.04
C TYR A 538 -7.71 -0.19 16.95
N ILE A 539 -7.14 -1.35 17.34
CA ILE A 539 -6.54 -2.33 16.43
C ILE A 539 -7.42 -3.58 16.40
N ASN A 540 -8.08 -3.83 15.27
CA ASN A 540 -8.73 -5.12 15.05
C ASN A 540 -7.67 -6.16 14.65
N THR A 541 -7.43 -7.15 15.50
CA THR A 541 -6.46 -8.24 15.28
C THR A 541 -7.09 -9.49 14.67
N ASP A 542 -8.40 -9.52 14.49
CA ASP A 542 -9.15 -10.62 13.87
C ASP A 542 -10.03 -10.11 12.73
N SER A 543 -9.63 -10.37 11.50
CA SER A 543 -10.38 -9.91 10.30
C SER A 543 -11.77 -10.54 10.17
N ASP A 544 -12.04 -11.65 10.84
CA ASP A 544 -13.37 -12.28 10.84
C ASP A 544 -14.30 -11.62 11.87
N LYS A 545 -13.73 -10.86 12.84
CA LYS A 545 -14.49 -10.14 13.86
C LYS A 545 -14.90 -8.75 13.35
N ARG A 546 -16.21 -8.54 13.23
CA ARG A 546 -16.80 -7.32 12.64
C ARG A 546 -17.27 -6.31 13.67
N PHE A 547 -17.45 -6.73 14.91
CA PHE A 547 -18.00 -5.91 15.99
C PHE A 547 -17.14 -5.98 17.23
N ILE A 548 -17.27 -4.96 18.06
CA ILE A 548 -16.79 -4.97 19.44
C ILE A 548 -17.90 -5.52 20.32
N GLU A 549 -17.59 -6.55 21.10
CA GLU A 549 -18.48 -7.08 22.13
C GLU A 549 -18.23 -6.39 23.49
N PRO A 550 -19.24 -6.28 24.37
CA PRO A 550 -19.09 -5.59 25.65
C PRO A 550 -18.03 -6.18 26.59
N LYS A 551 -17.67 -7.46 26.42
CA LYS A 551 -16.65 -8.18 27.20
C LYS A 551 -15.25 -8.09 26.62
N ASP A 552 -15.09 -7.58 25.40
CA ASP A 552 -13.80 -7.53 24.73
C ASP A 552 -12.82 -6.62 25.47
N ILE A 553 -11.59 -7.09 25.55
CA ILE A 553 -10.44 -6.25 25.87
C ILE A 553 -9.90 -5.74 24.53
N LEU A 554 -9.98 -4.43 24.33
CA LEU A 554 -9.56 -3.80 23.10
C LEU A 554 -8.03 -3.59 23.11
N LEU A 555 -7.39 -3.88 22.03
CA LEU A 555 -6.00 -3.51 21.79
C LEU A 555 -5.95 -2.15 21.09
N LEU A 556 -5.18 -1.23 21.64
CA LEU A 556 -5.03 0.12 21.10
C LEU A 556 -3.58 0.36 20.69
N SER A 557 -3.37 1.00 19.55
CA SER A 557 -2.11 1.70 19.28
C SER A 557 -2.09 3.02 20.05
N ALA A 558 -0.90 3.43 20.47
CA ALA A 558 -0.67 4.69 21.15
C ALA A 558 0.47 5.44 20.43
N PHE A 559 0.28 6.75 20.24
CA PHE A 559 1.28 7.67 19.75
C PHE A 559 1.30 8.93 20.62
N ASP A 560 2.42 9.15 21.28
CA ASP A 560 2.64 10.36 22.08
C ASP A 560 3.04 11.51 21.14
N ASN A 561 2.20 12.54 21.05
CA ASN A 561 2.40 13.66 20.12
C ASN A 561 3.54 14.60 20.55
N VAL A 562 4.01 14.51 21.78
CA VAL A 562 5.11 15.32 22.32
C VAL A 562 6.43 14.56 22.18
N SER A 563 6.55 13.40 22.83
CA SER A 563 7.80 12.60 22.82
C SER A 563 8.00 11.79 21.55
N LYS A 564 6.95 11.65 20.73
CA LYS A 564 6.88 10.81 19.52
C LYS A 564 7.00 9.30 19.80
N GLU A 565 6.96 8.90 21.08
CA GLU A 565 6.97 7.49 21.47
C GLU A 565 5.72 6.77 20.97
N LYS A 566 5.90 5.52 20.55
CA LYS A 566 4.81 4.66 20.05
C LYS A 566 4.68 3.41 20.91
N GLY A 567 3.53 2.75 20.81
CA GLY A 567 3.32 1.49 21.50
C GLY A 567 1.90 0.99 21.51
N TYR A 568 1.60 0.17 22.51
CA TYR A 568 0.30 -0.49 22.64
C TYR A 568 -0.24 -0.41 24.06
N TYR A 569 -1.55 -0.28 24.13
CA TYR A 569 -2.34 -0.34 25.36
C TYR A 569 -3.43 -1.40 25.23
N SER A 570 -3.88 -1.97 26.36
CA SER A 570 -5.14 -2.70 26.42
C SER A 570 -6.21 -1.82 27.08
N LEU A 571 -7.45 -1.96 26.62
CA LEU A 571 -8.60 -1.22 27.15
C LEU A 571 -9.70 -2.20 27.55
N LYS A 572 -10.02 -2.25 28.84
CA LYS A 572 -11.21 -2.91 29.38
C LYS A 572 -12.39 -1.95 29.27
N GLN A 573 -13.45 -2.32 28.58
CA GLN A 573 -14.60 -1.43 28.36
C GLN A 573 -15.38 -1.04 29.64
N LYS A 574 -15.11 -1.72 30.76
CA LYS A 574 -15.71 -1.45 32.09
C LYS A 574 -14.62 -1.42 33.16
N GLY A 575 -14.77 -0.59 34.17
CA GLY A 575 -13.85 -0.52 35.29
C GLY A 575 -13.37 0.89 35.63
N ARG A 576 -12.74 1.07 36.82
CA ARG A 576 -12.20 2.37 37.25
C ARG A 576 -10.86 2.75 36.58
N LYS A 577 -10.09 1.76 36.12
CA LYS A 577 -8.82 1.95 35.37
C LYS A 577 -8.89 1.09 34.10
N PRO A 578 -9.56 1.57 33.07
CA PRO A 578 -9.79 0.76 31.89
C PRO A 578 -8.53 0.59 31.04
N LEU A 579 -7.64 1.59 30.98
CA LEU A 579 -6.41 1.59 30.20
C LEU A 579 -5.25 0.95 30.96
N GLU A 580 -4.57 0.03 30.32
CA GLU A 580 -3.34 -0.60 30.81
C GLU A 580 -2.25 -0.47 29.73
N LYS A 581 -1.12 0.17 30.09
CA LYS A 581 0.05 0.29 29.21
C LYS A 581 0.69 -1.09 29.05
N LEU A 582 0.79 -1.58 27.80
CA LEU A 582 1.44 -2.83 27.47
C LEU A 582 2.93 -2.60 27.14
N ILE A 583 3.19 -1.74 26.18
CA ILE A 583 4.54 -1.29 25.80
C ILE A 583 4.45 0.09 25.16
N VAL A 584 5.31 1.01 25.55
CA VAL A 584 5.54 2.30 24.88
C VAL A 584 7.02 2.61 25.03
N ASP A 585 7.67 2.99 23.95
CA ASP A 585 9.11 3.16 23.93
C ASP A 585 9.54 4.08 22.76
N LYS A 586 10.79 4.54 22.76
CA LYS A 586 11.45 5.33 21.72
C LYS A 586 11.75 4.52 20.46
N TYR A 587 10.73 3.83 19.97
CA TYR A 587 10.79 2.96 18.81
C TYR A 587 9.53 3.08 17.96
N ASN A 588 9.67 2.73 16.70
CA ASN A 588 8.54 2.47 15.83
C ASN A 588 8.12 1.00 15.98
N PHE A 589 6.84 0.76 16.20
CA PHE A 589 6.22 -0.55 16.28
C PHE A 589 5.36 -0.77 15.05
N ALA A 590 5.55 -1.90 14.37
CA ALA A 590 4.85 -2.23 13.12
C ALA A 590 4.55 -3.72 13.01
N GLY A 591 3.75 -4.12 12.03
CA GLY A 591 3.55 -5.51 11.67
C GLY A 591 2.98 -6.39 12.79
N LEU A 592 2.10 -5.82 13.63
CA LEU A 592 1.48 -6.56 14.73
C LEU A 592 0.58 -7.68 14.21
N VAL A 593 0.83 -8.90 14.68
CA VAL A 593 0.02 -10.09 14.40
C VAL A 593 -0.30 -10.79 15.73
N LYS A 594 -1.57 -11.13 15.95
CA LYS A 594 -2.04 -11.84 17.13
C LYS A 594 -2.45 -13.27 16.78
N ALA A 595 -2.10 -14.22 17.62
CA ALA A 595 -2.65 -15.58 17.56
C ALA A 595 -4.16 -15.56 17.82
N LYS A 596 -4.94 -16.32 17.05
CA LYS A 596 -6.41 -16.31 17.13
C LYS A 596 -6.91 -16.85 18.47
N ASN A 597 -6.30 -17.93 18.97
CA ASN A 597 -6.74 -18.67 20.15
C ASN A 597 -5.78 -18.55 21.36
N ALA A 598 -4.77 -17.67 21.27
CA ALA A 598 -3.81 -17.48 22.35
C ALA A 598 -3.48 -15.98 22.55
N ASP A 599 -3.10 -15.62 23.76
CA ASP A 599 -2.58 -14.30 24.10
C ASP A 599 -1.08 -14.23 23.75
N SER A 600 -0.81 -14.33 22.44
CA SER A 600 0.53 -14.33 21.86
C SER A 600 0.57 -13.42 20.66
N TYR A 601 1.65 -12.61 20.55
CA TYR A 601 1.79 -11.58 19.53
C TYR A 601 3.16 -11.62 18.88
N LEU A 602 3.20 -11.25 17.60
CA LEU A 602 4.41 -10.90 16.88
C LEU A 602 4.33 -9.41 16.52
N TYR A 603 5.43 -8.71 16.61
CA TYR A 603 5.53 -7.32 16.19
C TYR A 603 6.97 -6.98 15.76
N GLN A 604 7.10 -5.98 14.91
CA GLN A 604 8.39 -5.42 14.55
C GLN A 604 8.71 -4.22 15.44
N LYS A 605 9.96 -4.10 15.86
CA LYS A 605 10.48 -2.97 16.64
C LYS A 605 11.73 -2.44 15.96
N SER A 606 11.78 -1.12 15.75
CA SER A 606 12.90 -0.42 15.08
C SER A 606 12.96 1.04 15.50
N ASN A 607 14.10 1.67 15.33
CA ASN A 607 14.26 3.12 15.32
C ASN A 607 15.39 3.51 14.35
N PHE A 608 15.80 4.78 14.30
CA PHE A 608 16.81 5.22 13.33
C PHE A 608 18.08 4.37 13.37
N ASN A 609 18.58 4.01 14.56
CA ASN A 609 19.80 3.24 14.77
C ASN A 609 19.59 1.76 15.11
N THR A 610 18.38 1.26 14.96
CA THR A 610 18.03 -0.14 15.20
C THR A 610 17.21 -0.67 14.04
N SER A 611 17.78 -1.62 13.28
CA SER A 611 17.08 -2.28 12.17
C SER A 611 15.79 -2.95 12.63
N PRO A 612 14.74 -2.98 11.81
CA PRO A 612 13.51 -3.69 12.14
C PRO A 612 13.79 -5.16 12.40
N ASP A 613 13.44 -5.62 13.59
CA ASP A 613 13.47 -7.03 13.93
C ASP A 613 12.13 -7.50 14.47
N LEU A 614 11.88 -8.81 14.35
CA LEU A 614 10.67 -9.46 14.80
C LEU A 614 10.81 -9.87 16.26
N TYR A 615 9.81 -9.50 17.05
CA TYR A 615 9.69 -9.85 18.46
C TYR A 615 8.46 -10.69 18.70
N PHE A 616 8.59 -11.66 19.60
CA PHE A 616 7.50 -12.47 20.11
C PHE A 616 7.21 -12.11 21.55
N THR A 617 5.92 -11.95 21.92
CA THR A 617 5.49 -11.70 23.30
C THR A 617 4.21 -12.46 23.63
N LYS A 618 3.99 -12.71 24.89
CA LYS A 618 2.78 -13.32 25.47
C LYS A 618 2.53 -12.77 26.90
N ASN A 619 1.42 -13.17 27.51
CA ASN A 619 1.13 -12.89 28.93
C ASN A 619 1.16 -11.39 29.25
N ASN A 620 0.29 -10.61 28.61
CA ASN A 620 0.16 -9.16 28.81
C ASN A 620 1.48 -8.39 28.59
N TRP A 621 2.29 -8.82 27.64
CA TRP A 621 3.52 -8.13 27.21
C TRP A 621 4.61 -7.98 28.28
N LYS A 622 4.59 -8.79 29.35
CA LYS A 622 5.57 -8.72 30.44
C LYS A 622 7.01 -9.03 30.02
N SER A 623 7.17 -9.79 28.94
CA SER A 623 8.48 -10.11 28.35
C SER A 623 8.35 -10.26 26.83
N SER A 624 9.35 -9.78 26.11
CA SER A 624 9.45 -9.91 24.66
C SER A 624 10.78 -10.54 24.29
N VAL A 625 10.75 -11.51 23.39
CA VAL A 625 11.95 -12.18 22.90
C VAL A 625 12.21 -11.74 21.46
N ARG A 626 13.41 -11.23 21.19
CA ARG A 626 13.85 -10.92 19.82
C ARG A 626 13.99 -12.23 19.04
N PHE A 627 13.31 -12.32 17.91
CA PHE A 627 13.22 -13.51 17.09
C PHE A 627 14.20 -13.49 15.91
N THR A 628 14.53 -12.32 15.38
CA THR A 628 15.40 -12.15 14.22
C THR A 628 16.54 -11.18 14.46
N ASP A 629 17.56 -11.24 13.64
CA ASP A 629 18.64 -10.26 13.49
C ASP A 629 18.90 -10.12 11.98
N ILE A 630 18.07 -9.25 11.32
CA ILE A 630 18.03 -9.25 9.85
C ILE A 630 19.16 -8.49 9.20
N ASN A 631 19.70 -7.46 9.86
CA ASN A 631 20.81 -6.63 9.35
C ASN A 631 21.94 -6.50 10.36
N PRO A 632 22.59 -7.61 10.78
CA PRO A 632 23.67 -7.58 11.77
C PRO A 632 24.88 -6.78 11.31
N GLN A 633 25.06 -6.62 9.98
CA GLN A 633 26.12 -5.81 9.37
C GLN A 633 26.00 -4.31 9.68
N MET A 634 24.80 -3.83 10.08
CA MET A 634 24.56 -2.41 10.37
C MET A 634 25.57 -1.85 11.38
N LYS A 635 25.99 -2.65 12.37
CA LYS A 635 26.99 -2.28 13.39
C LYS A 635 28.38 -1.97 12.83
N ASP A 636 28.68 -2.42 11.61
CA ASP A 636 30.00 -2.24 10.97
C ASP A 636 30.10 -0.88 10.25
N TYR A 637 28.98 -0.16 10.15
CA TYR A 637 28.91 1.13 9.46
C TYR A 637 28.77 2.29 10.44
N ASN A 638 29.33 3.43 10.05
CA ASN A 638 29.10 4.71 10.70
C ASN A 638 27.64 5.11 10.45
N TRP A 639 26.75 4.88 11.42
CA TRP A 639 25.32 5.00 11.21
C TRP A 639 24.80 6.37 11.63
N GLY A 640 24.67 6.62 12.90
CA GLY A 640 24.24 7.91 13.45
C GLY A 640 23.04 7.84 14.39
N SER A 641 22.57 9.02 14.73
CA SER A 641 21.45 9.24 15.63
C SER A 641 20.45 10.22 15.06
N ALA A 642 19.22 10.23 15.60
CA ALA A 642 18.15 11.17 15.27
C ALA A 642 17.72 11.88 16.56
N GLU A 643 17.55 13.18 16.50
CA GLU A 643 17.08 14.00 17.63
C GLU A 643 16.09 15.06 17.16
N MET A 644 15.17 15.45 18.05
CA MET A 644 14.22 16.52 17.80
C MET A 644 14.93 17.88 17.85
N PHE A 645 14.60 18.76 16.91
CA PHE A 645 15.05 20.14 16.86
C PHE A 645 13.85 21.07 16.78
N GLU A 646 13.89 22.17 17.56
CA GLU A 646 12.78 23.12 17.66
C GLU A 646 13.25 24.53 17.30
N TRP A 647 12.43 25.27 16.60
CA TRP A 647 12.67 26.67 16.25
C TRP A 647 11.34 27.41 16.08
N THR A 648 11.43 28.70 15.85
CA THR A 648 10.27 29.53 15.50
C THR A 648 10.42 30.01 14.07
N SER A 649 9.40 29.84 13.22
CA SER A 649 9.37 30.37 11.86
C SER A 649 9.37 31.89 11.84
N TYR A 650 9.66 32.54 10.69
CA TYR A 650 9.54 33.99 10.56
C TYR A 650 8.10 34.49 10.76
N ALA A 651 7.11 33.65 10.55
CA ALA A 651 5.72 33.94 10.88
C ALA A 651 5.38 33.83 12.38
N GLY A 652 6.35 33.51 13.25
CA GLY A 652 6.16 33.35 14.71
C GLY A 652 5.54 32.03 15.12
N VAL A 653 5.48 31.03 14.23
CA VAL A 653 4.94 29.69 14.51
C VAL A 653 6.04 28.79 15.09
N PRO A 654 5.84 28.20 16.29
CA PRO A 654 6.77 27.19 16.80
C PRO A 654 6.70 25.92 15.96
N LEU A 655 7.84 25.45 15.48
CA LEU A 655 7.99 24.31 14.60
C LEU A 655 8.95 23.29 15.17
N GLN A 656 8.81 22.05 14.69
CA GLN A 656 9.66 20.90 15.02
C GLN A 656 10.25 20.29 13.75
N GLY A 657 11.38 19.63 13.89
CA GLY A 657 12.02 18.85 12.84
C GLY A 657 12.98 17.85 13.42
N ILE A 658 13.61 17.05 12.58
CA ILE A 658 14.56 16.02 13.03
C ILE A 658 15.94 16.37 12.48
N VAL A 659 16.95 16.38 13.36
CA VAL A 659 18.35 16.46 13.01
C VAL A 659 18.99 15.07 13.14
N TYR A 660 19.60 14.62 12.06
CA TYR A 660 20.35 13.36 12.01
C TYR A 660 21.84 13.67 12.02
N LYS A 661 22.59 13.05 12.95
CA LYS A 661 24.01 13.24 13.16
C LYS A 661 24.75 11.92 12.93
N PRO A 662 25.97 11.92 12.34
CA PRO A 662 26.78 10.71 12.20
C PRO A 662 27.14 10.13 13.58
N GLU A 663 27.45 8.83 13.64
CA GLU A 663 27.77 8.13 14.90
C GLU A 663 29.08 8.66 15.53
N ASP A 664 30.06 9.05 14.69
CA ASP A 664 31.32 9.65 15.08
C ASP A 664 31.25 11.19 15.19
N PHE A 665 30.06 11.74 15.43
CA PHE A 665 29.84 13.17 15.59
C PHE A 665 30.75 13.77 16.66
N ASP A 666 31.43 14.85 16.29
CA ASP A 666 32.35 15.61 17.15
C ASP A 666 31.96 17.09 17.08
N SER A 667 31.42 17.63 18.17
CA SER A 667 30.96 19.03 18.24
C SER A 667 32.04 20.09 18.01
N SER A 668 33.31 19.70 17.99
CA SER A 668 34.43 20.59 17.65
C SER A 668 34.69 20.72 16.15
N LYS A 669 34.08 19.86 15.34
CA LYS A 669 34.19 19.86 13.86
C LYS A 669 32.99 20.53 13.22
N LYS A 670 33.16 21.01 11.99
CA LYS A 670 32.11 21.52 11.16
C LYS A 670 31.62 20.46 10.17
N TYR A 671 30.32 20.37 9.98
CA TYR A 671 29.67 19.42 9.09
C TYR A 671 28.81 20.14 8.04
N PRO A 672 28.89 19.72 6.77
CA PRO A 672 27.96 20.19 5.75
C PRO A 672 26.54 19.69 6.06
N VAL A 673 25.53 20.48 5.72
CA VAL A 673 24.13 20.20 6.04
C VAL A 673 23.32 19.93 4.78
N MET A 674 22.59 18.82 4.79
CA MET A 674 21.58 18.49 3.79
C MET A 674 20.20 18.66 4.42
N ILE A 675 19.37 19.56 3.89
CA ILE A 675 18.01 19.80 4.35
C ILE A 675 17.05 19.15 3.37
N TYR A 676 16.26 18.19 3.85
CA TYR A 676 15.23 17.51 3.07
C TYR A 676 13.85 17.80 3.64
N PHE A 677 12.92 18.23 2.81
CA PHE A 677 11.56 18.57 3.26
C PHE A 677 10.46 18.23 2.25
N TYR A 678 9.26 18.12 2.78
CA TYR A 678 8.03 17.90 2.01
C TYR A 678 6.87 18.66 2.67
N GLU A 679 6.36 18.21 3.81
CA GLU A 679 5.35 18.87 4.65
C GLU A 679 5.71 18.72 6.14
N GLN A 680 5.46 17.56 6.74
CA GLN A 680 5.75 17.26 8.15
C GLN A 680 6.58 16.00 8.29
N HIS A 681 7.61 16.02 9.13
CA HIS A 681 8.56 14.93 9.35
C HIS A 681 8.75 14.56 10.82
N SER A 682 8.46 15.48 11.77
CA SER A 682 8.77 15.29 13.20
C SER A 682 8.19 14.01 13.80
N ASP A 683 7.01 13.57 13.36
CA ASP A 683 6.37 12.33 13.80
C ASP A 683 7.14 11.04 13.39
N ASN A 684 8.17 11.19 12.54
CA ASN A 684 9.05 10.12 12.07
C ASN A 684 10.34 9.96 12.90
N LEU A 685 10.47 10.62 14.06
CA LEU A 685 11.69 10.63 14.88
C LEU A 685 12.29 9.24 15.12
N TYR A 686 11.42 8.25 15.35
CA TYR A 686 11.85 6.87 15.60
C TYR A 686 11.67 5.95 14.38
N ASN A 687 11.57 6.49 13.17
CA ASN A 687 11.51 5.65 11.98
C ASN A 687 12.90 5.16 11.57
N TYR A 688 12.96 3.92 11.11
CA TYR A 688 14.12 3.33 10.47
C TYR A 688 14.11 3.62 8.96
N PHE A 689 15.24 4.03 8.43
CA PHE A 689 15.44 4.19 6.99
C PHE A 689 16.51 3.21 6.51
N ALA A 690 16.13 2.29 5.64
CA ALA A 690 17.09 1.35 5.04
C ALA A 690 17.99 2.06 4.02
N PRO A 691 19.29 1.75 3.95
CA PRO A 691 20.09 2.09 2.78
C PRO A 691 19.46 1.45 1.54
N ALA A 692 19.09 2.29 0.58
CA ALA A 692 18.41 1.86 -0.64
C ALA A 692 18.70 2.83 -1.79
N PRO A 693 18.65 2.36 -3.05
CA PRO A 693 18.74 3.25 -4.19
C PRO A 693 17.61 4.29 -4.17
N SER A 694 17.97 5.53 -4.42
CA SER A 694 17.04 6.64 -4.42
C SER A 694 16.06 6.54 -5.59
N ARG A 695 14.77 6.62 -5.27
CA ARG A 695 13.73 6.73 -6.29
C ARG A 695 13.48 8.18 -6.71
N SER A 696 13.88 9.14 -5.88
CA SER A 696 13.67 10.57 -6.13
C SER A 696 14.34 11.50 -5.09
N THR A 697 14.56 11.03 -3.85
CA THR A 697 15.04 11.85 -2.72
C THR A 697 16.36 11.33 -2.20
N ILE A 698 17.07 12.11 -1.41
CA ILE A 698 18.27 11.65 -0.71
C ILE A 698 17.94 10.45 0.20
N ASN A 699 18.90 9.54 0.38
CA ASN A 699 18.81 8.49 1.39
C ASN A 699 19.49 8.99 2.68
N ILE A 700 18.70 9.26 3.72
CA ILE A 700 19.17 9.89 4.97
C ILE A 700 20.37 9.15 5.57
N PRO A 701 20.32 7.82 5.88
CA PRO A 701 21.45 7.14 6.48
C PRO A 701 22.70 7.13 5.59
N PHE A 702 22.55 7.14 4.26
CA PHE A 702 23.67 7.20 3.34
C PHE A 702 24.46 8.51 3.51
N PHE A 703 23.78 9.66 3.54
CA PHE A 703 24.44 10.95 3.70
C PHE A 703 25.00 11.12 5.12
N VAL A 704 24.22 10.74 6.16
CA VAL A 704 24.65 10.79 7.56
C VAL A 704 25.94 9.96 7.76
N SER A 705 25.94 8.72 7.27
CA SER A 705 27.13 7.83 7.34
C SER A 705 28.39 8.44 6.74
N ARG A 706 28.24 9.32 5.76
CA ARG A 706 29.31 9.99 5.01
C ARG A 706 29.69 11.36 5.60
N GLY A 707 29.25 11.65 6.82
CA GLY A 707 29.62 12.85 7.56
C GLY A 707 28.82 14.11 7.19
N TYR A 708 27.59 13.95 6.73
CA TYR A 708 26.63 15.05 6.63
C TYR A 708 25.74 15.11 7.88
N ILE A 709 25.36 16.30 8.27
CA ILE A 709 24.14 16.49 9.06
C ILE A 709 22.96 16.47 8.08
N VAL A 710 21.91 15.74 8.41
CA VAL A 710 20.67 15.81 7.65
C VAL A 710 19.59 16.44 8.55
N PHE A 711 18.88 17.43 8.03
CA PHE A 711 17.79 18.11 8.75
C PHE A 711 16.49 17.97 7.96
N THR A 712 15.42 17.55 8.66
CA THR A 712 14.08 17.42 8.07
C THR A 712 13.08 18.27 8.85
N PRO A 713 12.88 19.56 8.44
CA PRO A 713 11.97 20.49 9.10
C PRO A 713 10.50 20.16 8.79
N ASP A 714 9.61 20.47 9.75
CA ASP A 714 8.18 20.59 9.52
C ASP A 714 7.86 21.96 8.93
N ILE A 715 6.84 22.01 8.09
CA ILE A 715 6.33 23.23 7.46
C ILE A 715 4.85 23.36 7.86
N HIS A 716 4.46 24.53 8.33
CA HIS A 716 3.07 24.91 8.56
C HIS A 716 2.64 25.86 7.44
N TYR A 717 1.42 25.66 6.93
CA TYR A 717 0.93 26.43 5.79
C TYR A 717 -0.28 27.30 6.13
N THR A 718 -0.34 28.41 5.43
CA THR A 718 -1.52 29.27 5.32
C THR A 718 -2.05 29.23 3.91
N VAL A 719 -3.38 29.31 3.77
CA VAL A 719 -4.02 29.30 2.45
C VAL A 719 -3.60 30.54 1.65
N GLY A 720 -3.23 30.36 0.40
CA GLY A 720 -2.78 31.40 -0.53
C GLY A 720 -1.26 31.53 -0.68
N HIS A 721 -0.48 31.21 0.35
CA HIS A 721 0.93 31.57 0.41
C HIS A 721 1.90 30.39 0.68
N PRO A 722 1.72 29.22 0.08
CA PRO A 722 2.51 28.03 0.41
C PRO A 722 4.01 28.18 0.17
N GLY A 723 4.42 28.97 -0.82
CA GLY A 723 5.83 29.24 -1.09
C GLY A 723 6.49 30.09 -0.01
N LYS A 724 5.78 31.14 0.44
CA LYS A 724 6.22 31.99 1.54
C LYS A 724 6.31 31.18 2.84
N ASP A 725 5.32 30.35 3.14
CA ASP A 725 5.30 29.55 4.35
C ASP A 725 6.45 28.52 4.37
N ALA A 726 6.75 27.91 3.23
CA ALA A 726 7.93 27.05 3.11
C ALA A 726 9.23 27.84 3.35
N TYR A 727 9.34 29.07 2.84
CA TYR A 727 10.47 29.97 3.11
C TYR A 727 10.56 30.27 4.60
N ASP A 728 9.48 30.74 5.22
CA ASP A 728 9.41 31.15 6.63
C ASP A 728 9.78 30.01 7.58
N ALA A 729 9.43 28.76 7.23
CA ALA A 729 9.73 27.59 8.04
C ALA A 729 11.15 27.09 7.82
N VAL A 730 11.54 26.83 6.56
CA VAL A 730 12.78 26.13 6.22
C VAL A 730 14.01 27.04 6.42
N VAL A 731 13.94 28.32 5.98
CA VAL A 731 15.07 29.25 6.11
C VAL A 731 15.30 29.61 7.57
N ALA A 732 14.24 29.93 8.33
CA ALA A 732 14.38 30.19 9.77
C ALA A 732 14.93 28.95 10.51
N GLY A 733 14.50 27.73 10.14
CA GLY A 733 15.02 26.49 10.72
C GLY A 733 16.50 26.25 10.38
N ALA A 734 16.89 26.56 9.15
CA ALA A 734 18.29 26.46 8.71
C ALA A 734 19.19 27.47 9.44
N GLU A 735 18.73 28.71 9.64
CA GLU A 735 19.44 29.74 10.42
C GLU A 735 19.59 29.33 11.89
N ALA A 736 18.50 28.89 12.52
CA ALA A 736 18.54 28.39 13.90
C ALA A 736 19.49 27.20 14.07
N LEU A 737 19.52 26.29 13.09
CA LEU A 737 20.47 25.18 13.08
C LEU A 737 21.92 25.69 12.92
N ALA A 738 22.15 26.72 12.09
CA ALA A 738 23.46 27.33 11.80
C ALA A 738 24.07 28.08 13.00
N GLU A 739 23.31 28.37 14.06
CA GLU A 739 23.83 28.91 15.32
C GLU A 739 24.74 27.91 16.06
N ASN A 740 24.61 26.62 15.75
CA ASN A 740 25.47 25.60 16.33
C ASN A 740 26.90 25.64 15.71
N ALA A 741 27.95 25.67 16.54
CA ALA A 741 29.34 25.77 16.11
C ALA A 741 29.77 24.62 15.19
N TRP A 742 29.12 23.45 15.28
CA TRP A 742 29.36 22.27 14.43
C TRP A 742 28.71 22.33 13.05
N VAL A 743 27.90 23.32 12.75
CA VAL A 743 27.33 23.49 11.41
C VAL A 743 28.29 24.29 10.53
N ASP A 744 28.53 23.74 9.34
CA ASP A 744 29.20 24.50 8.27
C ASP A 744 28.14 25.27 7.48
N LYS A 745 27.87 26.50 7.94
CA LYS A 745 26.82 27.37 7.38
C LYS A 745 27.06 27.76 5.92
N ASP A 746 28.31 27.70 5.45
CA ASP A 746 28.69 28.04 4.08
C ASP A 746 28.50 26.83 3.12
N ASN A 747 28.23 25.64 3.67
CA ASN A 747 28.04 24.39 2.95
C ASN A 747 26.73 23.70 3.32
N MET A 748 25.62 24.40 3.09
CA MET A 748 24.25 23.89 3.28
C MET A 748 23.53 23.71 1.94
N ALA A 749 22.76 22.64 1.78
CA ALA A 749 21.98 22.37 0.58
C ALA A 749 20.55 21.95 0.94
N ILE A 750 19.63 22.13 -0.02
CA ILE A 750 18.23 21.73 0.07
C ILE A 750 17.88 20.71 -0.99
N GLN A 751 16.97 19.78 -0.67
CA GLN A 751 16.46 18.80 -1.60
C GLN A 751 14.99 18.47 -1.30
N GLY A 752 14.19 18.36 -2.36
CA GLY A 752 12.78 17.95 -2.29
C GLY A 752 12.29 17.34 -3.58
N GLN A 753 11.22 16.57 -3.50
CA GLN A 753 10.56 15.89 -4.64
C GLN A 753 9.10 16.32 -4.72
N SER A 754 8.56 16.51 -5.94
CA SER A 754 7.15 16.84 -6.15
C SER A 754 6.78 18.17 -5.48
N TRP A 755 5.93 18.17 -4.46
CA TRP A 755 5.64 19.35 -3.65
C TRP A 755 6.90 19.94 -3.01
N GLY A 756 7.79 19.06 -2.47
CA GLY A 756 9.12 19.49 -2.00
C GLY A 756 10.00 20.05 -3.13
N GLY A 757 9.88 19.51 -4.34
CA GLY A 757 10.58 20.06 -5.52
C GLY A 757 10.10 21.46 -5.90
N TYR A 758 8.79 21.72 -5.81
CA TYR A 758 8.22 23.06 -5.94
C TYR A 758 8.82 24.02 -4.91
N GLN A 759 8.82 23.60 -3.63
CA GLN A 759 9.35 24.40 -2.55
C GLN A 759 10.83 24.74 -2.74
N VAL A 760 11.67 23.74 -3.14
CA VAL A 760 13.07 23.98 -3.49
C VAL A 760 13.20 25.01 -4.60
N ALA A 761 12.44 24.85 -5.69
CA ALA A 761 12.44 25.79 -6.82
C ALA A 761 12.02 27.21 -6.38
N HIS A 762 11.07 27.34 -5.45
CA HIS A 762 10.63 28.62 -4.89
C HIS A 762 11.70 29.24 -3.96
N LEU A 763 12.27 28.47 -3.04
CA LEU A 763 13.24 28.96 -2.08
C LEU A 763 14.48 29.56 -2.76
N VAL A 764 15.02 28.88 -3.80
CA VAL A 764 16.22 29.40 -4.52
C VAL A 764 15.96 30.70 -5.30
N THR A 765 14.70 31.15 -5.46
CA THR A 765 14.35 32.47 -5.99
C THR A 765 14.28 33.55 -4.88
N ARG A 766 14.39 33.17 -3.60
CA ARG A 766 14.16 34.05 -2.45
C ARG A 766 15.38 34.19 -1.54
N THR A 767 16.37 33.29 -1.65
CA THR A 767 17.56 33.31 -0.80
C THR A 767 18.78 32.67 -1.49
N ASP A 768 19.95 33.22 -1.24
CA ASP A 768 21.25 32.70 -1.67
C ASP A 768 21.93 31.84 -0.57
N MET A 769 21.20 31.50 0.52
CA MET A 769 21.73 30.80 1.67
C MET A 769 22.31 29.43 1.31
N PHE A 770 21.75 28.77 0.30
CA PHE A 770 22.09 27.39 0.00
C PHE A 770 23.14 27.28 -1.11
N LYS A 771 24.18 26.47 -0.84
CA LYS A 771 25.30 26.24 -1.75
C LYS A 771 24.91 25.41 -2.98
N ALA A 772 23.89 24.54 -2.85
CA ALA A 772 23.36 23.71 -3.92
C ALA A 772 21.91 23.31 -3.62
N ALA A 773 21.14 22.99 -4.67
CA ALA A 773 19.77 22.60 -4.52
C ALA A 773 19.40 21.44 -5.46
N GLY A 774 18.51 20.53 -5.00
CA GLY A 774 18.00 19.41 -5.79
C GLY A 774 16.47 19.46 -5.85
N ALA A 775 15.90 19.81 -7.03
CA ALA A 775 14.45 19.89 -7.24
C ALA A 775 13.95 18.71 -8.09
N GLY A 776 13.33 17.72 -7.46
CA GLY A 776 12.72 16.61 -8.19
C GLY A 776 11.29 16.92 -8.60
N ALA A 777 10.96 16.74 -9.87
CA ALA A 777 9.64 16.97 -10.46
C ALA A 777 8.95 18.26 -9.94
N PRO A 778 9.62 19.44 -10.03
CA PRO A 778 9.09 20.68 -9.48
C PRO A 778 7.87 21.16 -10.27
N VAL A 779 6.87 21.70 -9.57
CA VAL A 779 5.86 22.59 -10.17
C VAL A 779 6.47 23.98 -10.22
N SER A 780 6.95 24.41 -11.36
CA SER A 780 7.66 25.71 -11.52
C SER A 780 6.73 26.84 -11.96
N ASN A 781 5.61 26.52 -12.57
CA ASN A 781 4.66 27.46 -13.14
C ASN A 781 3.23 27.03 -12.80
N MET A 782 2.66 27.58 -11.74
CA MET A 782 1.31 27.20 -11.29
C MET A 782 0.24 27.67 -12.29
N THR A 783 0.50 28.72 -13.09
CA THR A 783 -0.45 29.21 -14.09
C THR A 783 -0.67 28.17 -15.22
N SER A 784 0.40 27.58 -15.75
CA SER A 784 0.29 26.53 -16.77
C SER A 784 -0.12 25.19 -16.17
N ALA A 785 0.30 24.90 -14.95
CA ALA A 785 -0.02 23.65 -14.26
C ALA A 785 -1.48 23.57 -13.81
N TYR A 786 -2.15 24.68 -13.52
CA TYR A 786 -3.57 24.74 -13.12
C TYR A 786 -4.50 24.15 -14.18
N GLY A 787 -4.28 24.47 -15.45
CA GLY A 787 -5.01 23.90 -16.57
C GLY A 787 -4.46 22.55 -17.05
N GLY A 788 -3.49 21.98 -16.36
CA GLY A 788 -2.85 20.72 -16.73
C GLY A 788 -3.67 19.47 -16.34
N ILE A 789 -3.21 18.34 -16.86
CA ILE A 789 -3.79 17.01 -16.56
C ILE A 789 -2.84 16.24 -15.64
N ARG A 790 -3.40 15.62 -14.61
CA ARG A 790 -2.75 14.56 -13.84
C ARG A 790 -2.88 13.24 -14.61
N TRP A 791 -1.92 12.95 -15.49
CA TRP A 791 -2.00 11.89 -16.51
C TRP A 791 -2.23 10.49 -15.94
N GLU A 792 -1.73 10.18 -14.74
CA GLU A 792 -1.96 8.90 -14.08
C GLU A 792 -3.45 8.62 -13.80
N SER A 793 -4.21 9.66 -13.47
CA SER A 793 -5.65 9.57 -13.19
C SER A 793 -6.50 10.15 -14.33
N GLY A 794 -5.90 10.89 -15.25
CA GLY A 794 -6.58 11.63 -16.30
C GLY A 794 -7.36 12.87 -15.83
N ARG A 795 -7.35 13.19 -14.51
CA ARG A 795 -8.10 14.30 -13.93
C ARG A 795 -7.47 15.65 -14.20
N SER A 796 -8.30 16.69 -14.28
CA SER A 796 -7.85 18.10 -14.16
C SER A 796 -7.05 18.28 -12.87
N ARG A 797 -6.07 19.20 -12.88
CA ARG A 797 -5.28 19.54 -11.69
C ARG A 797 -5.90 20.69 -10.87
N GLN A 798 -7.00 21.29 -11.30
CA GLN A 798 -7.64 22.45 -10.66
C GLN A 798 -7.92 22.22 -9.17
N PHE A 799 -8.51 21.05 -8.81
CA PHE A 799 -8.77 20.71 -7.41
C PHE A 799 -7.53 20.79 -6.52
N GLN A 800 -6.34 20.56 -7.08
CA GLN A 800 -5.10 20.52 -6.31
C GLN A 800 -4.71 21.93 -5.84
N TYR A 801 -5.00 22.93 -6.63
CA TYR A 801 -4.72 24.34 -6.32
C TYR A 801 -5.83 24.94 -5.46
N GLU A 802 -7.07 24.69 -5.82
CA GLU A 802 -8.22 25.29 -5.17
C GLU A 802 -8.50 24.71 -3.79
N GLN A 803 -8.26 23.40 -3.57
CA GLN A 803 -8.73 22.74 -2.36
C GLN A 803 -7.71 21.90 -1.60
N THR A 804 -6.60 21.46 -2.25
CA THR A 804 -5.71 20.49 -1.60
C THR A 804 -4.27 20.98 -1.47
N GLN A 805 -3.30 20.15 -1.82
CA GLN A 805 -1.87 20.28 -1.52
C GLN A 805 -1.27 21.63 -1.90
N SER A 806 -1.69 22.23 -3.00
CA SER A 806 -1.11 23.51 -3.45
C SER A 806 -1.62 24.73 -2.68
N ARG A 807 -2.68 24.58 -1.87
CA ARG A 807 -3.17 25.56 -0.88
C ARG A 807 -3.40 26.98 -1.40
N ILE A 808 -3.62 27.16 -2.72
CA ILE A 808 -3.93 28.49 -3.27
C ILE A 808 -5.32 28.95 -2.80
N GLY A 809 -6.31 28.04 -2.76
CA GLY A 809 -7.63 28.30 -2.19
C GLY A 809 -8.55 29.16 -3.06
N ALA A 810 -8.15 29.47 -4.30
CA ALA A 810 -8.92 30.26 -5.24
C ALA A 810 -8.69 29.77 -6.68
N THR A 811 -9.62 30.09 -7.59
CA THR A 811 -9.40 29.85 -9.02
C THR A 811 -8.33 30.81 -9.55
N MET A 812 -7.65 30.43 -10.63
CA MET A 812 -6.68 31.32 -11.28
C MET A 812 -7.34 32.58 -11.84
N MET A 813 -8.62 32.51 -12.18
CA MET A 813 -9.40 33.67 -12.72
C MET A 813 -9.72 34.69 -11.64
N ASP A 814 -9.91 34.22 -10.39
CA ASP A 814 -10.26 35.11 -9.27
C ASP A 814 -9.02 35.73 -8.60
N SER A 815 -7.87 35.03 -8.59
CA SER A 815 -6.68 35.41 -7.83
C SER A 815 -5.40 35.05 -8.60
N LEU A 816 -5.23 35.65 -9.79
CA LEU A 816 -4.05 35.40 -10.64
C LEU A 816 -2.73 35.77 -9.93
N ASP A 817 -2.75 36.78 -9.08
CA ASP A 817 -1.62 37.24 -8.28
C ASP A 817 -1.04 36.15 -7.38
N LEU A 818 -1.89 35.30 -6.75
CA LEU A 818 -1.45 34.20 -5.93
C LEU A 818 -0.76 33.10 -6.78
N TYR A 819 -1.23 32.87 -8.03
CA TYR A 819 -0.59 31.92 -8.94
C TYR A 819 0.78 32.43 -9.42
N ILE A 820 0.92 33.74 -9.66
CA ILE A 820 2.20 34.36 -10.03
C ILE A 820 3.17 34.33 -8.84
N GLU A 821 2.73 34.74 -7.63
CA GLU A 821 3.54 34.75 -6.41
C GLU A 821 4.16 33.35 -6.15
N ASN A 822 3.36 32.30 -6.34
CA ASN A 822 3.75 30.91 -6.08
C ASN A 822 4.34 30.20 -7.30
N SER A 823 4.69 30.91 -8.39
CA SER A 823 5.33 30.34 -9.59
C SER A 823 6.80 30.74 -9.68
N PRO A 824 7.75 29.86 -9.31
CA PRO A 824 9.19 30.15 -9.34
C PRO A 824 9.70 30.67 -10.69
N ILE A 825 9.08 30.25 -11.78
CA ILE A 825 9.51 30.64 -13.15
C ILE A 825 9.53 32.15 -13.39
N PHE A 826 8.68 32.91 -12.70
CA PHE A 826 8.63 34.36 -12.86
C PHE A 826 9.74 35.11 -12.10
N PHE A 827 10.53 34.36 -11.29
CA PHE A 827 11.59 34.92 -10.44
C PHE A 827 12.95 34.22 -10.70
N VAL A 828 13.13 33.62 -11.87
CA VAL A 828 14.36 32.87 -12.21
C VAL A 828 15.61 33.78 -12.31
N GLU A 829 15.44 35.07 -12.49
CA GLU A 829 16.53 36.04 -12.50
C GLU A 829 17.27 36.07 -11.14
N ASP A 830 16.54 35.88 -10.05
CA ASP A 830 17.05 35.87 -8.67
C ASP A 830 17.77 34.56 -8.27
N VAL A 831 17.70 33.51 -9.08
CA VAL A 831 18.34 32.23 -8.78
C VAL A 831 19.84 32.32 -8.98
N ASN A 832 20.63 32.12 -7.91
CA ASN A 832 22.09 32.04 -7.93
C ASN A 832 22.60 30.64 -7.50
N THR A 833 21.79 29.89 -6.80
CA THR A 833 22.12 28.54 -6.32
C THR A 833 22.17 27.54 -7.49
N PRO A 834 23.27 26.76 -7.66
CA PRO A 834 23.35 25.66 -8.61
C PRO A 834 22.23 24.63 -8.37
N LEU A 835 21.50 24.26 -9.44
CA LEU A 835 20.28 23.47 -9.34
C LEU A 835 20.36 22.16 -10.12
N LEU A 836 20.08 21.04 -9.47
CA LEU A 836 19.86 19.74 -10.10
C LEU A 836 18.37 19.43 -10.15
N ILE A 837 17.80 19.36 -11.36
CA ILE A 837 16.41 18.96 -11.58
C ILE A 837 16.37 17.48 -11.95
N MET A 838 15.45 16.69 -11.40
CA MET A 838 15.09 15.36 -11.89
C MET A 838 13.62 15.37 -12.31
N HIS A 839 13.33 15.19 -13.60
CA HIS A 839 11.94 15.16 -14.08
C HIS A 839 11.80 14.19 -15.25
N ASN A 840 10.90 13.22 -15.12
CA ASN A 840 10.77 12.11 -16.05
C ASN A 840 9.67 12.35 -17.10
N ASP A 841 9.86 11.81 -18.29
CA ASP A 841 8.96 12.04 -19.45
C ASP A 841 7.62 11.29 -19.37
N ASN A 842 7.49 10.33 -18.45
CA ASN A 842 6.23 9.60 -18.19
C ASN A 842 5.69 9.92 -16.76
N ASP A 843 5.99 11.13 -16.28
CA ASP A 843 5.45 11.59 -15.00
C ASP A 843 3.93 11.78 -15.09
N GLY A 844 3.18 10.95 -14.37
CA GLY A 844 1.73 10.99 -14.32
C GLY A 844 1.16 11.94 -13.26
N ALA A 845 1.99 12.47 -12.37
CA ALA A 845 1.58 13.35 -11.27
C ALA A 845 1.83 14.83 -11.57
N VAL A 846 3.06 15.19 -11.95
CA VAL A 846 3.46 16.55 -12.35
C VAL A 846 3.83 16.52 -13.82
N PRO A 847 3.16 17.28 -14.70
CA PRO A 847 3.52 17.33 -16.11
C PRO A 847 4.99 17.69 -16.29
N TRP A 848 5.76 16.87 -17.02
CA TRP A 848 7.22 17.03 -17.11
C TRP A 848 7.65 18.34 -17.80
N TYR A 849 6.73 18.99 -18.53
CA TYR A 849 6.94 20.33 -19.05
C TYR A 849 7.22 21.37 -17.97
N GLN A 850 6.75 21.16 -16.73
CA GLN A 850 7.08 22.02 -15.60
C GLN A 850 8.60 22.08 -15.34
N GLY A 851 9.27 20.92 -15.41
CA GLY A 851 10.73 20.87 -15.33
C GLY A 851 11.42 21.47 -16.54
N ILE A 852 10.87 21.26 -17.76
CA ILE A 852 11.42 21.83 -19.00
C ILE A 852 11.34 23.36 -18.98
N GLU A 853 10.18 23.94 -18.67
CA GLU A 853 9.98 25.39 -18.58
C GLU A 853 11.02 26.02 -17.64
N TYR A 854 11.21 25.45 -16.47
CA TYR A 854 12.14 25.94 -15.46
C TYR A 854 13.59 25.80 -15.91
N PHE A 855 13.98 24.62 -16.41
CA PHE A 855 15.31 24.38 -16.96
C PHE A 855 15.64 25.36 -18.12
N MET A 856 14.71 25.57 -19.05
CA MET A 856 14.94 26.44 -20.21
C MET A 856 15.05 27.92 -19.81
N ALA A 857 14.28 28.36 -18.83
CA ALA A 857 14.36 29.73 -18.28
C ALA A 857 15.73 29.98 -17.62
N LEU A 858 16.17 29.07 -16.73
CA LEU A 858 17.47 29.16 -16.06
C LEU A 858 18.62 29.08 -17.07
N ARG A 859 18.55 28.14 -18.03
CA ARG A 859 19.56 28.00 -19.09
C ARG A 859 19.67 29.25 -19.97
N ARG A 860 18.54 29.90 -20.28
CA ARG A 860 18.55 31.16 -21.08
C ARG A 860 19.30 32.27 -20.36
N LEU A 861 19.26 32.28 -19.03
CA LEU A 861 19.96 33.24 -18.17
C LEU A 861 21.39 32.78 -17.80
N GLN A 862 21.87 31.65 -18.37
CA GLN A 862 23.20 31.07 -18.08
C GLN A 862 23.39 30.67 -16.62
N LYS A 863 22.31 30.37 -15.88
CA LYS A 863 22.38 29.89 -14.49
C LYS A 863 22.86 28.43 -14.48
N PRO A 864 23.67 28.00 -13.49
CA PRO A 864 24.12 26.62 -13.38
C PRO A 864 22.93 25.67 -13.11
N VAL A 865 22.52 24.91 -14.10
CA VAL A 865 21.38 23.99 -14.00
C VAL A 865 21.62 22.71 -14.79
N TRP A 866 21.26 21.57 -14.21
CA TRP A 866 21.26 20.25 -14.84
C TRP A 866 19.87 19.65 -14.71
N MET A 867 19.42 18.91 -15.75
CA MET A 867 18.15 18.17 -15.69
C MET A 867 18.39 16.69 -16.04
N LEU A 868 18.07 15.80 -15.10
CA LEU A 868 18.09 14.36 -15.27
C LEU A 868 16.70 13.89 -15.69
N GLN A 869 16.59 13.39 -16.91
CA GLN A 869 15.37 12.79 -17.45
C GLN A 869 15.60 11.29 -17.63
N TYR A 870 14.96 10.48 -16.79
CA TYR A 870 14.95 9.02 -16.97
C TYR A 870 13.80 8.63 -17.90
N ASN A 871 14.14 8.11 -19.07
CA ASN A 871 13.17 7.85 -20.13
C ASN A 871 12.17 6.77 -19.73
N LYS A 872 10.88 7.06 -19.93
CA LYS A 872 9.72 6.21 -19.61
C LYS A 872 9.58 5.88 -18.12
N GLU A 873 10.23 6.62 -17.28
CA GLU A 873 10.01 6.54 -15.82
C GLU A 873 8.85 7.44 -15.40
N ALA A 874 8.16 6.99 -14.35
CA ALA A 874 7.06 7.71 -13.72
C ALA A 874 7.57 8.82 -12.79
N HIS A 875 6.66 9.40 -12.00
CA HIS A 875 6.93 10.46 -11.02
C HIS A 875 8.09 10.11 -10.05
N ASN A 876 8.11 8.87 -9.57
CA ASN A 876 9.24 8.28 -8.86
C ASN A 876 9.81 7.13 -9.70
N LEU A 877 11.13 6.94 -9.71
CA LEU A 877 11.79 5.89 -10.47
C LEU A 877 11.25 4.50 -10.08
N LEU A 878 10.84 3.73 -11.07
CA LEU A 878 10.32 2.37 -10.89
C LEU A 878 11.42 1.33 -11.10
N HIS A 879 12.36 1.58 -12.02
CA HIS A 879 13.43 0.65 -12.34
C HIS A 879 14.63 0.84 -11.41
N ARG A 880 14.99 -0.21 -10.69
CA ARG A 880 16.10 -0.20 -9.73
C ARG A 880 17.42 0.31 -10.33
N ARG A 881 17.73 -0.04 -11.60
CA ARG A 881 18.92 0.46 -12.30
C ARG A 881 18.99 1.98 -12.38
N ASN A 882 17.85 2.63 -12.66
CA ASN A 882 17.75 4.09 -12.73
C ASN A 882 17.82 4.72 -11.33
N ALA A 883 17.27 4.06 -10.33
CA ALA A 883 17.38 4.47 -8.93
C ALA A 883 18.84 4.39 -8.43
N LYS A 884 19.60 3.35 -8.82
CA LYS A 884 21.05 3.26 -8.52
C LYS A 884 21.83 4.39 -9.20
N ASP A 885 21.54 4.71 -10.46
CA ASP A 885 22.16 5.82 -11.18
C ASP A 885 21.85 7.17 -10.53
N LEU A 886 20.59 7.44 -10.18
CA LEU A 886 20.21 8.67 -9.48
C LEU A 886 20.94 8.82 -8.15
N SER A 887 21.10 7.73 -7.38
CA SER A 887 21.80 7.76 -6.09
C SER A 887 23.26 8.23 -6.26
N ILE A 888 23.94 7.74 -7.29
CA ILE A 888 25.32 8.15 -7.61
C ILE A 888 25.38 9.63 -8.00
N ARG A 889 24.47 10.08 -8.87
CA ARG A 889 24.47 11.49 -9.33
C ARG A 889 24.11 12.46 -8.22
N LEU A 890 23.16 12.12 -7.33
CA LEU A 890 22.86 12.93 -6.15
C LEU A 890 24.08 13.04 -5.23
N GLN A 891 24.76 11.92 -4.97
CA GLN A 891 26.00 11.96 -4.19
C GLN A 891 27.04 12.86 -4.85
N GLN A 892 27.37 12.63 -6.14
CA GLN A 892 28.39 13.41 -6.86
C GLN A 892 28.09 14.90 -6.89
N PHE A 893 26.82 15.26 -7.11
CA PHE A 893 26.39 16.67 -7.15
C PHE A 893 26.60 17.35 -5.79
N PHE A 894 26.11 16.74 -4.72
CA PHE A 894 26.23 17.33 -3.40
C PHE A 894 27.64 17.26 -2.81
N ASP A 895 28.39 16.17 -3.04
CA ASP A 895 29.80 16.08 -2.62
C ASP A 895 30.65 17.15 -3.33
N HIS A 896 30.37 17.46 -4.60
CA HIS A 896 31.08 18.54 -5.32
C HIS A 896 30.87 19.90 -4.64
N TYR A 897 29.61 20.28 -4.41
CA TYR A 897 29.31 21.61 -3.90
C TYR A 897 29.55 21.78 -2.40
N LEU A 898 29.31 20.74 -1.58
CA LEU A 898 29.34 20.85 -0.12
C LEU A 898 30.67 20.35 0.50
N LYS A 899 31.41 19.54 -0.24
CA LYS A 899 32.72 19.00 0.25
C LYS A 899 33.89 19.38 -0.64
N GLY A 900 33.66 20.10 -1.75
CA GLY A 900 34.72 20.50 -2.68
C GLY A 900 35.30 19.35 -3.50
N GLU A 901 34.57 18.21 -3.60
CA GLU A 901 35.00 17.10 -4.46
C GLU A 901 35.02 17.53 -5.93
N PRO A 902 35.93 17.00 -6.76
CA PRO A 902 35.96 17.34 -8.19
C PRO A 902 34.65 17.02 -8.87
N ALA A 903 34.24 17.90 -9.81
CA ALA A 903 33.02 17.67 -10.57
C ALA A 903 33.15 16.49 -11.54
N PRO A 904 32.18 15.58 -11.61
CA PRO A 904 32.20 14.48 -12.58
C PRO A 904 32.01 14.97 -14.01
N SER A 905 32.40 14.16 -14.99
CA SER A 905 32.33 14.48 -16.42
C SER A 905 30.90 14.88 -16.87
N TRP A 906 29.86 14.22 -16.35
CA TRP A 906 28.46 14.57 -16.70
C TRP A 906 28.05 15.99 -16.26
N MET A 907 28.68 16.53 -15.19
CA MET A 907 28.43 17.90 -14.75
C MET A 907 29.23 18.92 -15.58
N LYS A 908 30.49 18.61 -15.92
CA LYS A 908 31.38 19.50 -16.70
C LYS A 908 31.01 19.55 -18.17
N ASN A 909 30.85 18.36 -18.79
CA ASN A 909 30.78 18.20 -20.22
C ASN A 909 29.36 17.84 -20.71
N GLY A 910 28.45 17.47 -19.79
CA GLY A 910 27.20 16.81 -20.14
C GLY A 910 27.42 15.38 -20.63
N LEU A 911 26.37 14.76 -21.15
CA LEU A 911 26.45 13.46 -21.82
C LEU A 911 25.75 13.58 -23.19
N PRO A 912 26.51 13.70 -24.30
CA PRO A 912 25.95 13.80 -25.63
C PRO A 912 25.08 12.58 -25.97
N ALA A 913 24.02 12.76 -26.76
CA ALA A 913 23.14 11.67 -27.18
C ALA A 913 23.87 10.52 -27.88
N THR A 914 25.02 10.81 -28.54
CA THR A 914 25.89 9.82 -29.18
C THR A 914 26.57 8.88 -28.18
N GLU A 915 26.72 9.31 -26.92
CA GLU A 915 27.36 8.54 -25.84
C GLU A 915 26.32 7.84 -24.93
N LYS A 916 25.04 8.10 -25.16
CA LYS A 916 23.96 7.48 -24.37
C LYS A 916 24.00 5.94 -24.48
N GLY A 917 24.10 5.27 -23.33
CA GLY A 917 24.22 3.82 -23.23
C GLY A 917 25.62 3.26 -23.50
N LYS A 918 26.64 4.12 -23.70
CA LYS A 918 28.07 3.77 -23.84
C LYS A 918 28.88 4.23 -22.63
N SER A 919 28.63 5.42 -22.14
CA SER A 919 29.24 5.98 -20.93
C SER A 919 28.15 6.39 -19.92
N TRP A 920 28.51 6.44 -18.65
CA TRP A 920 27.70 7.00 -17.56
C TRP A 920 28.11 8.44 -17.22
N GLY A 921 29.32 8.86 -17.60
CA GLY A 921 29.91 10.16 -17.29
C GLY A 921 30.20 10.36 -15.79
N TYR A 922 30.36 9.27 -15.01
CA TYR A 922 30.67 9.35 -13.57
C TYR A 922 32.12 9.71 -13.27
N GLU A 923 33.00 9.64 -14.27
CA GLU A 923 34.42 9.84 -14.14
C GLU A 923 34.71 11.22 -13.56
N ILE A 924 35.60 11.27 -12.59
CA ILE A 924 36.13 12.48 -11.95
C ILE A 924 37.42 12.81 -12.69
N GLU A 925 37.45 13.93 -13.41
CA GLU A 925 38.59 14.42 -14.18
C GLU A 925 39.31 15.57 -13.47
#